data_9982a8f605e8055d74c2dbe5bd7395e9
#
_entry.id   9982a8f605e8055d74c2dbe5bd7395e9
#
_cell.length_a   1.000
_cell.length_b   1.000
_cell.length_c   1.000
_cell.angle_alpha   90.00
_cell.angle_beta   90.00
_cell.angle_gamma   90.00
#
_symmetry.space_group_name_H-M   'P 1'
#
loop_
_entity.id
_entity.type
_entity.pdbx_description
1 polymer ?
#
loop_
_entity_poly.entity_id
_entity_poly.type
_entity_poly.pdbx_seq_one_letter_code
_entity_poly.pdbx_strand_id
1 'polypeptide(L)'
;VGSFSRTSHLRRGEETPASAWDMEPLNADAPDGFFDILEERRRSSDICHALRTFNPQPYRGATPISVATLNRTVLESQYLSYVIQEIMVECDEPREALLEEASALLDEMSQNLQLGFIRLLGFALSKVFKRLFSAIHVNEDGLAWLQQAIQEYPVILMPNHRSYVDFLVLSYIMFTYDLSIPVIAAGIPLMGMKLIGEIFRRSGAFFIRRAIGSDKLYWAVLSEYVRTIVRTGYAPLEFYVEGLRSRTLKSLTPKLGMMHMVLEPFFKGEVFDISLVPISISYERVLEESLLAHELLGVPKPRETTGGLLKARTVLNDDYGCMHVCFGQPLSVRDLLKGKINLRQYNLVPRDLPMKLNKETQDLVSGLAHMIIRLQERNAMLSVWNLMAVILLQNLQGIDLDLLTQKTLWLRRISLRFGARVRWPKHLSDSEVMSSSLTLHYSVVRCERGRVFLVEEVGPGPVTQEESVFRRAAAVLMCASYRNQAVHVFTRPAMVAVAMAKAVSSRTDDVFHHFKFLLELFSNELVFIPGQAVQDFEEGCGLLQQCGVIDRSDAEIRVRDGGQETIVFLRAILQPFIEGYQVVFRYLCEESSQTFREKMFSSGIRSFIMKLLISGDIQSYECLSSDLQKNILAALLRMAALTKTKVDDQNEFRVNKSAVKRIWDMLNNGWTPQISIDARL
;
A
#
# COMPACT_ATOMS: atom_id res chain seq x y z
N VAL A 1 -3.60 -41.10 -7.91
CA VAL A 1 -2.50 -42.06 -7.61
C VAL A 1 -1.39 -41.79 -8.61
N GLY A 2 -0.31 -41.17 -8.18
CA GLY A 2 0.86 -40.91 -9.00
C GLY A 2 1.95 -40.34 -8.10
N SER A 3 2.78 -41.23 -7.57
CA SER A 3 3.96 -40.96 -6.76
C SER A 3 5.04 -40.28 -7.59
N PHE A 4 5.53 -39.12 -7.13
CA PHE A 4 6.83 -38.61 -7.54
C PHE A 4 7.76 -38.55 -6.35
N SER A 5 8.65 -39.57 -6.25
CA SER A 5 9.84 -39.52 -5.45
C SER A 5 10.97 -38.97 -6.33
N ARG A 6 11.58 -37.86 -5.94
CA ARG A 6 12.96 -37.53 -6.31
C ARG A 6 13.68 -36.94 -5.10
N THR A 7 14.44 -37.79 -4.45
CA THR A 7 15.52 -37.44 -3.51
C THR A 7 16.66 -36.78 -4.30
N SER A 8 16.95 -35.53 -4.03
CA SER A 8 18.22 -34.91 -4.39
C SER A 8 18.98 -34.52 -3.11
N HIS A 9 20.14 -35.16 -2.91
CA HIS A 9 21.09 -34.83 -1.87
C HIS A 9 21.61 -33.40 -2.05
N LEU A 10 21.26 -32.48 -1.14
CA LEU A 10 21.92 -31.19 -1.01
C LEU A 10 23.13 -31.33 -0.07
N ARG A 11 24.31 -31.08 -0.63
CA ARG A 11 25.57 -30.88 0.13
C ARG A 11 25.41 -29.58 0.94
N ARG A 12 25.68 -29.70 2.25
CA ARG A 12 25.86 -28.53 3.12
C ARG A 12 27.18 -27.84 2.74
N GLY A 13 27.08 -26.69 2.08
CA GLY A 13 28.11 -25.66 2.08
C GLY A 13 27.73 -24.63 3.13
N GLU A 14 28.67 -24.24 3.98
CA GLU A 14 28.54 -23.12 4.89
C GLU A 14 28.50 -21.83 4.05
N GLU A 15 27.30 -21.39 3.69
CA GLU A 15 27.08 -20.06 3.11
C GLU A 15 26.61 -19.10 4.21
N THR A 16 27.35 -18.01 4.35
CA THR A 16 26.93 -16.82 5.10
C THR A 16 25.52 -16.43 4.70
N PRO A 17 24.63 -16.09 5.63
CA PRO A 17 23.27 -15.73 5.29
C PRO A 17 23.30 -14.49 4.38
N ALA A 18 22.97 -14.70 3.11
CA ALA A 18 22.70 -13.65 2.15
C ALA A 18 21.72 -12.66 2.79
N SER A 19 22.00 -11.37 2.70
CA SER A 19 21.10 -10.35 3.19
C SER A 19 19.73 -10.55 2.52
N ALA A 20 18.62 -10.25 3.18
CA ALA A 20 17.28 -10.37 2.60
C ALA A 20 17.09 -9.58 1.29
N TRP A 21 18.12 -8.89 0.85
CA TRP A 21 18.24 -8.08 -0.36
C TRP A 21 18.76 -8.86 -1.58
N ASP A 22 19.43 -10.01 -1.38
CA ASP A 22 20.05 -10.82 -2.44
C ASP A 22 19.08 -11.89 -3.02
N MET A 23 17.79 -11.81 -2.72
CA MET A 23 16.80 -12.65 -3.36
C MET A 23 16.71 -12.28 -4.85
N GLU A 24 17.16 -13.22 -5.70
CA GLU A 24 17.08 -13.06 -7.15
C GLU A 24 15.66 -12.66 -7.59
N PRO A 25 15.51 -11.68 -8.51
CA PRO A 25 14.23 -11.41 -9.11
C PRO A 25 13.77 -12.69 -9.82
N LEU A 26 12.63 -13.22 -9.45
CA LEU A 26 11.94 -14.25 -10.23
C LEU A 26 11.95 -13.80 -11.70
N ASN A 27 12.45 -14.64 -12.60
CA ASN A 27 12.73 -14.34 -14.01
C ASN A 27 11.75 -13.33 -14.62
N ALA A 28 12.25 -12.15 -15.02
CA ALA A 28 11.45 -11.01 -15.46
C ALA A 28 10.72 -11.25 -16.82
N ASP A 29 11.04 -12.33 -17.51
CA ASP A 29 10.54 -12.58 -18.89
C ASP A 29 9.35 -13.53 -18.99
N ALA A 30 8.83 -14.05 -17.88
CA ALA A 30 7.75 -15.02 -17.96
C ALA A 30 6.58 -14.66 -17.04
N PRO A 31 5.36 -14.63 -17.58
CA PRO A 31 4.18 -14.98 -16.79
C PRO A 31 4.12 -16.52 -16.55
N ASP A 32 5.21 -17.24 -16.75
CA ASP A 32 5.32 -18.69 -16.64
C ASP A 32 5.38 -19.10 -15.17
N GLY A 33 4.33 -19.10 -14.47
CA GLY A 33 4.18 -19.42 -13.04
C GLY A 33 2.89 -18.82 -12.48
N PHE A 34 2.10 -18.16 -13.35
CA PHE A 34 0.78 -17.68 -13.01
C PHE A 34 -0.28 -18.49 -13.79
N PHE A 35 -1.32 -18.90 -13.12
CA PHE A 35 -2.47 -19.57 -13.73
C PHE A 35 -3.75 -18.79 -13.46
N ASP A 36 -4.73 -18.87 -14.40
CA ASP A 36 -6.04 -18.23 -14.26
C ASP A 36 -6.98 -19.14 -13.45
N ILE A 37 -7.31 -18.74 -12.23
CA ILE A 37 -8.24 -19.48 -11.37
C ILE A 37 -9.68 -19.49 -11.91
N LEU A 38 -10.04 -18.56 -12.79
CA LEU A 38 -11.37 -18.50 -13.38
C LEU A 38 -11.53 -19.43 -14.57
N GLU A 39 -10.44 -19.83 -15.24
CA GLU A 39 -10.49 -20.74 -16.39
C GLU A 39 -11.13 -22.08 -16.01
N GLU A 40 -10.67 -22.68 -14.92
CA GLU A 40 -11.25 -23.91 -14.39
C GLU A 40 -12.73 -23.72 -13.99
N ARG A 41 -13.06 -22.54 -13.40
CA ARG A 41 -14.43 -22.22 -12.98
C ARG A 41 -15.37 -22.01 -14.18
N ARG A 42 -14.87 -21.59 -15.34
CA ARG A 42 -15.66 -21.49 -16.57
C ARG A 42 -16.00 -22.87 -17.16
N ARG A 43 -15.14 -23.85 -16.92
CA ARG A 43 -15.28 -25.21 -17.45
C ARG A 43 -16.01 -26.19 -16.51
N SER A 44 -16.23 -25.79 -15.25
CA SER A 44 -16.81 -26.68 -14.22
C SER A 44 -18.00 -26.05 -13.49
N SER A 45 -18.74 -26.87 -12.75
CA SER A 45 -19.93 -26.44 -12.01
C SER A 45 -19.53 -25.63 -10.76
N ASP A 46 -20.04 -24.39 -10.66
CA ASP A 46 -19.83 -23.55 -9.47
C ASP A 46 -20.51 -24.12 -8.22
N ILE A 47 -21.65 -24.85 -8.38
CA ILE A 47 -22.34 -25.49 -7.27
C ILE A 47 -21.50 -26.65 -6.74
N CYS A 48 -21.00 -27.52 -7.63
CA CYS A 48 -20.11 -28.61 -7.22
C CYS A 48 -18.85 -28.09 -6.52
N HIS A 49 -18.27 -26.99 -7.03
CA HIS A 49 -17.14 -26.33 -6.40
C HIS A 49 -17.47 -25.82 -4.99
N ALA A 50 -18.60 -25.16 -4.81
CA ALA A 50 -19.02 -24.64 -3.51
C ALA A 50 -19.33 -25.72 -2.48
N LEU A 51 -19.92 -26.84 -2.93
CA LEU A 51 -20.37 -27.96 -2.08
C LEU A 51 -19.29 -29.03 -1.86
N ARG A 52 -18.12 -28.92 -2.52
CA ARG A 52 -17.05 -29.90 -2.37
C ARG A 52 -16.59 -30.04 -0.92
N THR A 53 -15.92 -31.12 -0.62
CA THR A 53 -15.26 -31.28 0.68
C THR A 53 -14.17 -30.22 0.83
N PHE A 54 -14.25 -29.42 1.88
CA PHE A 54 -13.26 -28.44 2.27
C PHE A 54 -12.53 -28.96 3.51
N ASN A 55 -11.27 -29.32 3.31
CA ASN A 55 -10.46 -29.94 4.36
C ASN A 55 -9.02 -29.33 4.36
N PRO A 56 -8.87 -28.07 4.82
CA PRO A 56 -7.58 -27.41 4.85
C PRO A 56 -6.64 -28.14 5.82
N GLN A 57 -5.36 -28.18 5.46
CA GLN A 57 -4.33 -28.73 6.34
C GLN A 57 -4.14 -27.85 7.58
N PRO A 58 -4.25 -28.40 8.79
CA PRO A 58 -4.12 -27.60 10.02
C PRO A 58 -2.65 -27.29 10.32
N TYR A 59 -2.44 -26.18 11.01
CA TYR A 59 -1.14 -25.84 11.59
C TYR A 59 -0.77 -26.88 12.67
N ARG A 60 0.30 -27.68 12.43
CA ARG A 60 0.89 -28.66 13.36
C ARG A 60 -0.14 -29.41 14.24
N GLY A 61 -1.26 -29.79 13.67
CA GLY A 61 -2.34 -30.46 14.41
C GLY A 61 -3.16 -29.53 15.32
N ALA A 62 -3.07 -28.22 15.16
CA ALA A 62 -3.96 -27.29 15.85
C ALA A 62 -5.41 -27.61 15.51
N THR A 63 -6.26 -27.71 16.52
CA THR A 63 -7.69 -27.92 16.36
C THR A 63 -8.38 -26.60 16.07
N PRO A 64 -9.39 -26.58 15.20
CA PRO A 64 -10.22 -25.38 15.03
C PRO A 64 -10.79 -24.92 16.37
N ILE A 65 -10.65 -23.63 16.66
CA ILE A 65 -11.15 -23.04 17.89
C ILE A 65 -12.47 -22.34 17.59
N SER A 66 -13.51 -22.63 18.41
CA SER A 66 -14.78 -21.92 18.28
C SER A 66 -14.64 -20.46 18.73
N VAL A 67 -15.47 -19.58 18.18
CA VAL A 67 -15.50 -18.16 18.60
C VAL A 67 -15.74 -18.01 20.10
N ALA A 68 -16.67 -18.81 20.65
CA ALA A 68 -16.95 -18.79 22.08
C ALA A 68 -15.74 -19.20 22.91
N THR A 69 -14.99 -20.21 22.47
CA THR A 69 -13.76 -20.63 23.15
C THR A 69 -12.68 -19.56 23.04
N LEU A 70 -12.51 -18.94 21.88
CA LEU A 70 -11.56 -17.84 21.67
C LEU A 70 -11.86 -16.66 22.59
N ASN A 71 -13.12 -16.19 22.60
CA ASN A 71 -13.55 -15.06 23.42
C ASN A 71 -13.37 -15.37 24.92
N ARG A 72 -13.74 -16.58 25.36
CA ARG A 72 -13.53 -17.01 26.74
C ARG A 72 -12.04 -17.01 27.11
N THR A 73 -11.16 -17.54 26.23
CA THR A 73 -9.71 -17.53 26.46
C THR A 73 -9.17 -16.11 26.63
N VAL A 74 -9.69 -15.16 25.86
CA VAL A 74 -9.31 -13.75 25.99
C VAL A 74 -9.79 -13.16 27.33
N LEU A 75 -11.05 -13.38 27.70
CA LEU A 75 -11.61 -12.85 28.95
C LEU A 75 -10.96 -13.45 30.21
N GLU A 76 -10.57 -14.72 30.15
CA GLU A 76 -9.92 -15.44 31.26
C GLU A 76 -8.40 -15.23 31.30
N SER A 77 -7.83 -14.45 30.35
CA SER A 77 -6.39 -14.24 30.27
C SER A 77 -5.86 -13.44 31.48
N GLN A 78 -4.70 -13.83 31.97
CA GLN A 78 -4.03 -13.12 33.07
C GLN A 78 -3.63 -11.70 32.62
N TYR A 79 -3.25 -11.53 31.36
CA TYR A 79 -2.94 -10.21 30.79
C TYR A 79 -4.13 -9.24 30.92
N LEU A 80 -5.31 -9.64 30.46
CA LEU A 80 -6.50 -8.79 30.58
C LEU A 80 -6.88 -8.55 32.04
N SER A 81 -6.78 -9.58 32.89
CA SER A 81 -7.02 -9.46 34.31
C SER A 81 -6.09 -8.45 35.00
N TYR A 82 -4.80 -8.43 34.62
CA TYR A 82 -3.83 -7.44 35.06
C TYR A 82 -4.22 -6.02 34.65
N VAL A 83 -4.55 -5.80 33.38
CA VAL A 83 -4.92 -4.46 32.88
C VAL A 83 -6.22 -3.96 33.51
N ILE A 84 -7.22 -4.86 33.71
CA ILE A 84 -8.45 -4.52 34.42
C ILE A 84 -8.11 -4.06 35.85
N GLN A 85 -7.19 -4.74 36.55
CA GLN A 85 -6.78 -4.35 37.88
C GLN A 85 -6.10 -2.97 37.92
N GLU A 86 -5.29 -2.63 36.88
CA GLU A 86 -4.74 -1.28 36.77
C GLU A 86 -5.83 -0.23 36.57
N ILE A 87 -6.83 -0.50 35.71
CA ILE A 87 -7.92 0.44 35.42
C ILE A 87 -8.80 0.63 36.69
N MET A 88 -9.10 -0.44 37.43
CA MET A 88 -9.81 -0.35 38.69
C MET A 88 -9.17 0.61 39.69
N VAL A 89 -7.83 0.59 39.77
CA VAL A 89 -7.09 1.47 40.69
C VAL A 89 -7.08 2.92 40.18
N GLU A 90 -7.07 3.13 38.84
CA GLU A 90 -7.02 4.48 38.25
C GLU A 90 -8.38 5.17 38.20
N CYS A 91 -9.47 4.43 37.97
CA CYS A 91 -10.80 4.98 37.68
C CYS A 91 -11.84 4.69 38.79
N ASP A 92 -11.48 3.89 39.80
CA ASP A 92 -12.40 3.45 40.87
C ASP A 92 -13.67 2.73 40.36
N GLU A 93 -13.51 1.97 39.26
CA GLU A 93 -14.62 1.19 38.69
C GLU A 93 -14.60 -0.25 39.17
N PRO A 94 -15.79 -0.87 39.41
CA PRO A 94 -15.86 -2.26 39.88
C PRO A 94 -15.41 -3.23 38.80
N ARG A 95 -14.71 -4.31 39.20
CA ARG A 95 -14.18 -5.32 38.29
C ARG A 95 -15.24 -5.94 37.40
N GLU A 96 -16.42 -6.19 37.96
CA GLU A 96 -17.54 -6.80 37.24
C GLU A 96 -17.99 -5.94 36.07
N ALA A 97 -18.06 -4.61 36.25
CA ALA A 97 -18.41 -3.66 35.17
C ALA A 97 -17.36 -3.66 34.04
N LEU A 98 -16.07 -3.66 34.37
CA LEU A 98 -15.00 -3.72 33.40
C LEU A 98 -14.96 -5.05 32.63
N LEU A 99 -15.29 -6.18 33.31
CA LEU A 99 -15.41 -7.48 32.64
C LEU A 99 -16.62 -7.53 31.69
N GLU A 100 -17.74 -6.93 32.12
CA GLU A 100 -18.95 -6.82 31.28
C GLU A 100 -18.69 -5.95 30.04
N GLU A 101 -17.98 -4.83 30.23
CA GLU A 101 -17.52 -3.97 29.13
C GLU A 101 -16.54 -4.71 28.21
N ALA A 102 -15.55 -5.43 28.75
CA ALA A 102 -14.63 -6.24 27.94
C ALA A 102 -15.35 -7.33 27.14
N SER A 103 -16.38 -7.97 27.71
CA SER A 103 -17.24 -8.92 27.01
C SER A 103 -18.02 -8.26 25.87
N ALA A 104 -18.60 -7.08 26.11
CA ALA A 104 -19.31 -6.31 25.08
C ALA A 104 -18.37 -5.88 23.93
N LEU A 105 -17.14 -5.47 24.26
CA LEU A 105 -16.11 -5.15 23.27
C LEU A 105 -15.74 -6.37 22.40
N LEU A 106 -15.62 -7.56 23.01
CA LEU A 106 -15.37 -8.79 22.26
C LEU A 106 -16.55 -9.17 21.37
N ASP A 107 -17.78 -9.01 21.81
CA ASP A 107 -18.98 -9.26 21.01
C ASP A 107 -19.08 -8.27 19.83
N GLU A 108 -18.65 -7.02 20.04
CA GLU A 108 -18.54 -6.02 18.99
C GLU A 108 -17.48 -6.40 17.95
N MET A 109 -16.28 -6.84 18.37
CA MET A 109 -15.14 -7.03 17.48
C MET A 109 -15.02 -8.42 16.87
N SER A 110 -15.43 -9.48 17.55
CA SER A 110 -15.10 -10.86 17.18
C SER A 110 -15.65 -11.28 15.81
N GLN A 111 -14.85 -12.07 15.11
CA GLN A 111 -15.29 -12.77 13.90
C GLN A 111 -16.29 -13.89 14.25
N ASN A 112 -17.08 -14.32 13.28
CA ASN A 112 -18.02 -15.44 13.38
C ASN A 112 -18.01 -16.29 12.10
N LEU A 113 -16.84 -16.83 11.76
CA LEU A 113 -16.65 -17.60 10.53
C LEU A 113 -17.57 -18.82 10.51
N GLN A 114 -18.34 -18.93 9.43
CA GLN A 114 -19.30 -20.02 9.21
C GLN A 114 -19.04 -20.68 7.86
N LEU A 115 -18.64 -21.96 7.88
CA LEU A 115 -18.30 -22.70 6.64
C LEU A 115 -19.47 -22.75 5.64
N GLY A 116 -20.71 -22.91 6.12
CA GLY A 116 -21.90 -22.89 5.26
C GLY A 116 -22.05 -21.55 4.52
N PHE A 117 -21.72 -20.46 5.20
CA PHE A 117 -21.73 -19.11 4.62
C PHE A 117 -20.57 -18.92 3.63
N ILE A 118 -19.35 -19.42 3.95
CA ILE A 118 -18.19 -19.40 3.03
C ILE A 118 -18.51 -20.14 1.72
N ARG A 119 -19.19 -21.27 1.79
CA ARG A 119 -19.64 -22.01 0.60
C ARG A 119 -20.62 -21.21 -0.26
N LEU A 120 -21.61 -20.57 0.38
CA LEU A 120 -22.56 -19.68 -0.31
C LEU A 120 -21.82 -18.51 -0.98
N LEU A 121 -20.89 -17.90 -0.24
CA LEU A 121 -20.07 -16.80 -0.76
C LEU A 121 -19.16 -17.27 -1.90
N GLY A 122 -18.53 -18.44 -1.79
CA GLY A 122 -17.72 -19.05 -2.85
C GLY A 122 -18.50 -19.26 -4.14
N PHE A 123 -19.76 -19.73 -4.03
CA PHE A 123 -20.67 -19.82 -5.18
C PHE A 123 -20.96 -18.45 -5.79
N ALA A 124 -21.36 -17.47 -4.96
CA ALA A 124 -21.70 -16.13 -5.41
C ALA A 124 -20.50 -15.43 -6.06
N LEU A 125 -19.32 -15.49 -5.41
CA LEU A 125 -18.08 -14.89 -5.92
C LEU A 125 -17.62 -15.53 -7.22
N SER A 126 -17.78 -16.86 -7.40
CA SER A 126 -17.49 -17.51 -8.68
C SER A 126 -18.31 -16.89 -9.84
N LYS A 127 -19.59 -16.57 -9.60
CA LYS A 127 -20.44 -15.90 -10.59
C LYS A 127 -20.04 -14.44 -10.82
N VAL A 128 -19.78 -13.70 -9.75
CA VAL A 128 -19.41 -12.30 -9.80
C VAL A 128 -18.06 -12.12 -10.49
N PHE A 129 -17.03 -12.86 -10.06
CA PHE A 129 -15.68 -12.70 -10.61
C PHE A 129 -15.59 -13.09 -12.08
N LYS A 130 -16.27 -14.16 -12.51
CA LYS A 130 -16.35 -14.52 -13.94
C LYS A 130 -17.02 -13.47 -14.81
N ARG A 131 -17.82 -12.59 -14.21
CA ARG A 131 -18.48 -11.49 -14.92
C ARG A 131 -17.65 -10.21 -14.93
N LEU A 132 -16.97 -9.92 -13.82
CA LEU A 132 -16.18 -8.70 -13.67
C LEU A 132 -14.80 -8.80 -14.32
N PHE A 133 -14.16 -9.98 -14.25
CA PHE A 133 -12.77 -10.14 -14.64
C PHE A 133 -12.62 -11.12 -15.81
N SER A 134 -11.79 -10.75 -16.75
CA SER A 134 -11.37 -11.63 -17.84
C SER A 134 -10.52 -12.79 -17.30
N ALA A 135 -9.66 -12.54 -16.31
CA ALA A 135 -8.86 -13.55 -15.62
C ALA A 135 -8.46 -13.07 -14.22
N ILE A 136 -8.26 -14.03 -13.30
CA ILE A 136 -7.59 -13.79 -12.01
C ILE A 136 -6.38 -14.72 -11.97
N HIS A 137 -5.21 -14.11 -12.13
CA HIS A 137 -3.94 -14.82 -12.17
C HIS A 137 -3.32 -14.93 -10.78
N VAL A 138 -2.92 -16.13 -10.39
CA VAL A 138 -2.28 -16.44 -9.10
C VAL A 138 -0.97 -17.16 -9.37
N ASN A 139 0.10 -16.85 -8.64
CA ASN A 139 1.38 -17.53 -8.78
C ASN A 139 1.37 -18.90 -8.08
N GLU A 140 1.77 -19.94 -8.83
CA GLU A 140 1.76 -21.32 -8.36
C GLU A 140 2.74 -21.55 -7.21
N ASP A 141 3.98 -21.10 -7.36
CA ASP A 141 5.02 -21.21 -6.33
C ASP A 141 4.58 -20.54 -5.02
N GLY A 142 3.93 -19.38 -5.11
CA GLY A 142 3.46 -18.65 -3.94
C GLY A 142 2.41 -19.42 -3.14
N LEU A 143 1.50 -20.12 -3.82
CA LEU A 143 0.52 -20.98 -3.14
C LEU A 143 1.19 -22.19 -2.49
N ALA A 144 2.18 -22.79 -3.15
CA ALA A 144 2.95 -23.90 -2.59
C ALA A 144 3.73 -23.48 -1.34
N TRP A 145 4.40 -22.33 -1.38
CA TRP A 145 5.09 -21.77 -0.21
C TRP A 145 4.13 -21.46 0.94
N LEU A 146 2.97 -20.87 0.62
CA LEU A 146 1.96 -20.57 1.64
C LEU A 146 1.42 -21.84 2.28
N GLN A 147 1.13 -22.87 1.50
CA GLN A 147 0.66 -24.16 1.99
C GLN A 147 1.65 -24.80 2.97
N GLN A 148 2.93 -24.73 2.66
CA GLN A 148 4.00 -25.20 3.56
C GLN A 148 4.08 -24.34 4.82
N ALA A 149 4.09 -23.00 4.68
CA ALA A 149 4.23 -22.09 5.80
C ALA A 149 3.09 -22.21 6.83
N ILE A 150 1.84 -22.40 6.36
CA ILE A 150 0.67 -22.59 7.24
C ILE A 150 0.83 -23.82 8.14
N GLN A 151 1.54 -24.86 7.69
CA GLN A 151 1.76 -26.08 8.47
C GLN A 151 2.88 -25.95 9.50
N GLU A 152 3.82 -25.02 9.29
CA GLU A 152 5.01 -24.89 10.13
C GLU A 152 4.90 -23.91 11.27
N TYR A 153 4.39 -22.71 11.01
CA TYR A 153 4.30 -21.59 11.96
C TYR A 153 3.00 -20.79 11.79
N PRO A 154 2.63 -19.98 12.79
CA PRO A 154 1.56 -18.99 12.59
C PRO A 154 1.88 -18.07 11.41
N VAL A 155 0.91 -17.93 10.51
CA VAL A 155 1.05 -17.15 9.28
C VAL A 155 0.30 -15.84 9.38
N ILE A 156 0.97 -14.76 9.00
CA ILE A 156 0.39 -13.42 8.87
C ILE A 156 0.37 -13.06 7.39
N LEU A 157 -0.83 -12.97 6.82
CA LEU A 157 -1.05 -12.53 5.45
C LEU A 157 -1.09 -11.01 5.41
N MET A 158 -0.23 -10.41 4.62
CA MET A 158 -0.06 -8.96 4.55
C MET A 158 -0.24 -8.50 3.09
N PRO A 159 -1.50 -8.31 2.64
CA PRO A 159 -1.79 -7.77 1.31
C PRO A 159 -1.63 -6.25 1.26
N ASN A 160 -1.39 -5.72 0.05
CA ASN A 160 -1.61 -4.31 -0.24
C ASN A 160 -3.11 -4.02 -0.36
N HIS A 161 -3.55 -2.75 -0.15
CA HIS A 161 -4.96 -2.40 -0.16
C HIS A 161 -5.31 -1.38 -1.24
N ARG A 162 -5.96 -1.85 -2.33
CA ARG A 162 -6.28 -1.04 -3.52
C ARG A 162 -7.78 -0.96 -3.81
N SER A 163 -8.55 -2.00 -3.44
CA SER A 163 -9.98 -2.12 -3.73
C SER A 163 -10.73 -2.73 -2.55
N TYR A 164 -12.04 -2.55 -2.50
CA TYR A 164 -12.91 -3.28 -1.57
C TYR A 164 -12.99 -4.78 -1.88
N VAL A 165 -12.52 -5.20 -3.04
CA VAL A 165 -12.53 -6.60 -3.48
C VAL A 165 -11.35 -7.40 -2.91
N ASP A 166 -10.29 -6.74 -2.43
CA ASP A 166 -9.04 -7.37 -2.02
C ASP A 166 -9.24 -8.57 -1.06
N PHE A 167 -9.97 -8.37 0.03
CA PHE A 167 -10.19 -9.43 1.02
C PHE A 167 -11.13 -10.53 0.51
N LEU A 168 -12.07 -10.22 -0.39
CA LEU A 168 -12.95 -11.21 -1.00
C LEU A 168 -12.17 -12.14 -1.93
N VAL A 169 -11.25 -11.61 -2.71
CA VAL A 169 -10.44 -12.40 -3.63
C VAL A 169 -9.47 -13.30 -2.90
N LEU A 170 -8.84 -12.82 -1.80
CA LEU A 170 -7.96 -13.66 -0.99
C LEU A 170 -8.73 -14.81 -0.34
N SER A 171 -9.85 -14.53 0.32
CA SER A 171 -10.71 -15.58 0.90
C SER A 171 -11.19 -16.58 -0.15
N TYR A 172 -11.51 -16.11 -1.37
CA TYR A 172 -11.91 -16.95 -2.48
C TYR A 172 -10.79 -17.87 -2.97
N ILE A 173 -9.55 -17.35 -3.08
CA ILE A 173 -8.36 -18.13 -3.43
C ILE A 173 -8.10 -19.20 -2.36
N MET A 174 -8.08 -18.80 -1.07
CA MET A 174 -7.85 -19.71 0.05
C MET A 174 -8.90 -20.84 0.06
N PHE A 175 -10.19 -20.49 -0.14
CA PHE A 175 -11.25 -21.48 -0.26
C PHE A 175 -11.04 -22.41 -1.47
N THR A 176 -10.67 -21.88 -2.62
CA THR A 176 -10.53 -22.64 -3.87
C THR A 176 -9.41 -23.69 -3.79
N TYR A 177 -8.34 -23.41 -3.07
CA TYR A 177 -7.17 -24.29 -2.96
C TYR A 177 -7.05 -25.02 -1.61
N ASP A 178 -8.18 -25.18 -0.92
CA ASP A 178 -8.26 -25.89 0.37
C ASP A 178 -7.25 -25.37 1.43
N LEU A 179 -6.98 -24.06 1.41
CA LEU A 179 -6.21 -23.38 2.46
C LEU A 179 -7.14 -22.86 3.55
N SER A 180 -6.64 -22.80 4.79
CA SER A 180 -7.41 -22.27 5.91
C SER A 180 -7.86 -20.83 5.65
N ILE A 181 -9.15 -20.57 5.80
CA ILE A 181 -9.70 -19.22 5.64
C ILE A 181 -9.11 -18.29 6.70
N PRO A 182 -8.56 -17.13 6.33
CA PRO A 182 -7.94 -16.22 7.28
C PRO A 182 -8.94 -15.54 8.19
N VAL A 183 -8.49 -15.17 9.39
CA VAL A 183 -9.16 -14.21 10.25
C VAL A 183 -8.68 -12.82 9.81
N ILE A 184 -9.61 -11.94 9.43
CA ILE A 184 -9.30 -10.69 8.72
C ILE A 184 -9.55 -9.48 9.60
N ALA A 185 -8.55 -8.61 9.76
CA ALA A 185 -8.70 -7.34 10.47
C ALA A 185 -9.41 -6.30 9.58
N ALA A 186 -10.60 -5.86 9.99
CA ALA A 186 -11.44 -4.91 9.25
C ALA A 186 -11.76 -3.66 10.08
N GLY A 187 -11.98 -2.52 9.42
CA GLY A 187 -12.38 -1.29 10.11
C GLY A 187 -13.87 -1.24 10.42
N ILE A 188 -14.25 -0.78 11.61
CA ILE A 188 -15.66 -0.66 12.08
C ILE A 188 -16.62 0.04 11.12
N PRO A 189 -16.25 1.04 10.27
CA PRO A 189 -17.20 1.61 9.33
C PRO A 189 -17.91 0.60 8.42
N LEU A 190 -17.28 -0.55 8.18
CA LEU A 190 -17.91 -1.66 7.45
C LEU A 190 -19.00 -2.36 8.28
N MET A 191 -18.87 -2.34 9.61
CA MET A 191 -19.88 -2.89 10.53
C MET A 191 -21.16 -2.02 10.57
N GLY A 192 -21.05 -0.70 10.36
CA GLY A 192 -22.19 0.23 10.34
C GLY A 192 -23.25 -0.08 9.26
N MET A 193 -22.89 -0.86 8.24
CA MET A 193 -23.79 -1.45 7.27
C MET A 193 -24.25 -2.82 7.78
N LYS A 194 -25.36 -2.89 8.54
CA LYS A 194 -25.83 -4.10 9.24
C LYS A 194 -25.73 -5.39 8.42
N LEU A 195 -26.14 -5.37 7.15
CA LEU A 195 -26.08 -6.54 6.29
C LEU A 195 -24.65 -6.89 5.87
N ILE A 196 -23.87 -5.91 5.42
CA ILE A 196 -22.50 -6.09 4.92
C ILE A 196 -21.54 -6.43 6.07
N GLY A 197 -21.70 -5.77 7.22
CA GLY A 197 -20.93 -6.08 8.41
C GLY A 197 -21.11 -7.54 8.85
N GLU A 198 -22.34 -8.04 8.82
CA GLU A 198 -22.62 -9.44 9.16
C GLU A 198 -22.06 -10.42 8.10
N ILE A 199 -22.12 -10.06 6.81
CA ILE A 199 -21.47 -10.83 5.75
C ILE A 199 -19.97 -10.98 6.02
N PHE A 200 -19.28 -9.88 6.34
CA PHE A 200 -17.85 -9.91 6.62
C PHE A 200 -17.52 -10.67 7.89
N ARG A 201 -18.32 -10.49 8.96
CA ARG A 201 -18.15 -11.24 10.21
C ARG A 201 -18.23 -12.75 10.00
N ARG A 202 -19.21 -13.21 9.21
CA ARG A 202 -19.36 -14.64 8.86
C ARG A 202 -18.30 -15.15 7.86
N SER A 203 -17.60 -14.23 7.21
CA SER A 203 -16.44 -14.54 6.36
C SER A 203 -15.11 -14.58 7.10
N GLY A 204 -15.09 -14.35 8.41
CA GLY A 204 -13.89 -14.36 9.22
C GLY A 204 -13.34 -12.98 9.60
N ALA A 205 -14.04 -11.89 9.27
CA ALA A 205 -13.61 -10.55 9.65
C ALA A 205 -13.88 -10.26 11.14
N PHE A 206 -12.90 -9.69 11.83
CA PHE A 206 -13.06 -9.03 13.13
C PHE A 206 -12.87 -7.52 12.96
N PHE A 207 -13.49 -6.72 13.82
CA PHE A 207 -13.60 -5.28 13.61
C PHE A 207 -12.73 -4.47 14.57
N ILE A 208 -12.01 -3.50 14.01
CA ILE A 208 -11.10 -2.60 14.74
C ILE A 208 -11.62 -1.17 14.65
N ARG A 209 -11.68 -0.45 15.78
CA ARG A 209 -11.97 0.98 15.83
C ARG A 209 -10.83 1.77 15.17
N ARG A 210 -11.19 2.74 14.31
CA ARG A 210 -10.19 3.58 13.61
C ARG A 210 -9.47 4.56 14.53
N ALA A 211 -10.16 5.05 15.55
CA ALA A 211 -9.62 5.96 16.57
C ALA A 211 -9.84 5.33 17.92
N ILE A 212 -8.82 4.69 18.46
CA ILE A 212 -8.88 4.01 19.76
C ILE A 212 -8.58 5.01 20.89
N GLY A 213 -7.81 6.08 20.58
CA GLY A 213 -7.45 7.07 21.59
C GLY A 213 -6.62 6.49 22.72
N SER A 214 -6.97 6.87 23.96
CA SER A 214 -6.36 6.41 25.20
C SER A 214 -7.17 5.32 25.91
N ASP A 215 -8.13 4.68 25.25
CA ASP A 215 -8.96 3.61 25.81
C ASP A 215 -8.11 2.37 26.09
N LYS A 216 -7.65 2.25 27.35
CA LYS A 216 -6.78 1.16 27.81
C LYS A 216 -7.46 -0.21 27.73
N LEU A 217 -8.76 -0.28 28.08
CA LEU A 217 -9.50 -1.53 28.08
C LEU A 217 -9.65 -2.08 26.66
N TYR A 218 -10.05 -1.21 25.73
CA TYR A 218 -10.17 -1.60 24.32
C TYR A 218 -8.83 -2.09 23.75
N TRP A 219 -7.72 -1.38 24.02
CA TRP A 219 -6.38 -1.79 23.60
C TRP A 219 -5.99 -3.15 24.17
N ALA A 220 -6.30 -3.41 25.45
CA ALA A 220 -5.99 -4.68 26.09
C ALA A 220 -6.78 -5.83 25.48
N VAL A 221 -8.09 -5.64 25.29
CA VAL A 221 -8.98 -6.65 24.68
C VAL A 221 -8.53 -6.96 23.24
N LEU A 222 -8.30 -5.94 22.43
CA LEU A 222 -7.84 -6.11 21.04
C LEU A 222 -6.48 -6.80 20.96
N SER A 223 -5.52 -6.36 21.79
CA SER A 223 -4.17 -6.95 21.80
C SER A 223 -4.22 -8.42 22.19
N GLU A 224 -4.98 -8.77 23.25
CA GLU A 224 -5.09 -10.15 23.68
C GLU A 224 -5.85 -11.03 22.67
N TYR A 225 -6.86 -10.48 22.00
CA TYR A 225 -7.58 -11.16 20.94
C TYR A 225 -6.63 -11.53 19.77
N VAL A 226 -5.86 -10.57 19.29
CA VAL A 226 -4.87 -10.77 18.20
C VAL A 226 -3.77 -11.75 18.64
N ARG A 227 -3.22 -11.57 19.84
CA ARG A 227 -2.19 -12.45 20.41
C ARG A 227 -2.67 -13.89 20.54
N THR A 228 -3.92 -14.09 20.99
CA THR A 228 -4.49 -15.43 21.12
C THR A 228 -4.63 -16.12 19.75
N ILE A 229 -5.02 -15.40 18.71
CA ILE A 229 -5.05 -15.95 17.34
C ILE A 229 -3.65 -16.37 16.88
N VAL A 230 -2.64 -15.53 17.10
CA VAL A 230 -1.26 -15.85 16.71
C VAL A 230 -0.69 -17.02 17.52
N ARG A 231 -0.92 -17.05 18.84
CA ARG A 231 -0.44 -18.15 19.73
C ARG A 231 -1.05 -19.50 19.37
N THR A 232 -2.32 -19.51 19.03
CA THR A 232 -3.01 -20.76 18.70
C THR A 232 -2.75 -21.22 17.27
N GLY A 233 -2.50 -20.28 16.35
CA GLY A 233 -2.20 -20.57 14.95
C GLY A 233 -3.31 -21.34 14.21
N TYR A 234 -4.55 -21.38 14.72
CA TYR A 234 -5.66 -22.16 14.16
C TYR A 234 -6.10 -21.68 12.78
N ALA A 235 -5.81 -20.42 12.43
CA ALA A 235 -6.05 -19.84 11.13
C ALA A 235 -4.99 -18.76 10.84
N PRO A 236 -4.65 -18.49 9.59
CA PRO A 236 -3.86 -17.34 9.21
C PRO A 236 -4.54 -16.05 9.64
N LEU A 237 -3.77 -15.05 10.05
CA LEU A 237 -4.27 -13.71 10.34
C LEU A 237 -3.97 -12.80 9.14
N GLU A 238 -4.98 -12.13 8.61
CA GLU A 238 -4.85 -11.17 7.53
C GLU A 238 -5.04 -9.75 8.04
N PHE A 239 -4.09 -8.87 7.73
CA PHE A 239 -4.28 -7.43 7.93
C PHE A 239 -3.50 -6.62 6.90
N TYR A 240 -4.02 -5.44 6.61
CA TYR A 240 -3.41 -4.49 5.68
C TYR A 240 -2.44 -3.60 6.43
N VAL A 241 -1.13 -3.77 6.18
CA VAL A 241 -0.07 -3.02 6.88
C VAL A 241 -0.17 -1.51 6.63
N GLU A 242 -0.73 -1.11 5.51
CA GLU A 242 -1.03 0.28 5.15
C GLU A 242 -2.12 0.91 6.04
N GLY A 243 -2.96 0.08 6.68
CA GLY A 243 -4.04 0.48 7.59
C GLY A 243 -5.24 1.15 6.93
N LEU A 244 -5.13 1.59 5.69
CA LEU A 244 -6.16 2.23 4.89
C LEU A 244 -6.06 1.80 3.44
N ARG A 245 -7.20 1.83 2.72
CA ARG A 245 -7.21 1.68 1.26
C ARG A 245 -6.56 2.90 0.61
N SER A 246 -5.61 2.68 -0.26
CA SER A 246 -4.98 3.76 -1.03
C SER A 246 -5.97 4.35 -2.04
N ARG A 247 -6.21 5.66 -1.96
CA ARG A 247 -7.06 6.39 -2.91
C ARG A 247 -6.29 6.81 -4.17
N THR A 248 -4.98 6.90 -4.05
CA THR A 248 -4.07 7.25 -5.15
C THR A 248 -3.50 6.04 -5.86
N LEU A 249 -3.79 4.81 -5.39
CA LEU A 249 -3.20 3.54 -5.78
C LEU A 249 -1.67 3.44 -5.58
N LYS A 250 -1.03 4.44 -4.99
CA LYS A 250 0.34 4.32 -4.46
C LYS A 250 0.36 3.48 -3.19
N SER A 251 1.50 2.89 -2.87
CA SER A 251 1.74 2.33 -1.55
C SER A 251 1.70 3.43 -0.49
N LEU A 252 1.12 3.13 0.66
CA LEU A 252 1.05 4.02 1.81
C LEU A 252 2.11 3.60 2.85
N THR A 253 2.55 4.56 3.65
CA THR A 253 3.42 4.28 4.79
C THR A 253 2.73 3.35 5.81
N PRO A 254 3.45 2.39 6.40
CA PRO A 254 2.83 1.38 7.26
C PRO A 254 2.27 1.97 8.56
N LYS A 255 1.22 1.34 9.08
CA LYS A 255 0.68 1.56 10.42
C LYS A 255 1.15 0.44 11.34
N LEU A 256 1.87 0.80 12.40
CA LEU A 256 2.61 -0.17 13.21
C LEU A 256 1.80 -0.86 14.30
N GLY A 257 0.59 -0.37 14.63
CA GLY A 257 -0.21 -0.90 15.74
C GLY A 257 -0.46 -2.41 15.64
N MET A 258 -1.00 -2.88 14.52
CA MET A 258 -1.22 -4.32 14.30
C MET A 258 0.10 -5.10 14.23
N MET A 259 1.13 -4.52 13.62
CA MET A 259 2.44 -5.15 13.53
C MET A 259 3.04 -5.43 14.93
N HIS A 260 2.91 -4.50 15.87
CA HIS A 260 3.34 -4.70 17.25
C HIS A 260 2.55 -5.83 17.93
N MET A 261 1.22 -5.88 17.78
CA MET A 261 0.38 -6.89 18.37
C MET A 261 0.71 -8.30 17.86
N VAL A 262 0.92 -8.46 16.55
CA VAL A 262 1.20 -9.78 15.96
C VAL A 262 2.61 -10.27 16.27
N LEU A 263 3.58 -9.38 16.51
CA LEU A 263 4.96 -9.75 16.83
C LEU A 263 5.19 -9.98 18.34
N GLU A 264 4.31 -9.47 19.21
CA GLU A 264 4.48 -9.58 20.65
C GLU A 264 4.61 -11.04 21.15
N PRO A 265 3.82 -12.02 20.66
CA PRO A 265 3.98 -13.43 21.06
C PRO A 265 5.37 -14.00 20.72
N PHE A 266 5.99 -13.56 19.63
CA PHE A 266 7.36 -13.96 19.28
C PHE A 266 8.38 -13.35 20.26
N PHE A 267 8.28 -12.06 20.56
CA PHE A 267 9.18 -11.41 21.52
C PHE A 267 9.08 -12.04 22.91
N LYS A 268 7.89 -12.37 23.37
CA LYS A 268 7.66 -13.04 24.67
C LYS A 268 8.01 -14.53 24.69
N GLY A 269 8.45 -15.09 23.55
CA GLY A 269 8.77 -16.51 23.42
C GLY A 269 7.54 -17.44 23.57
N GLU A 270 6.34 -16.93 23.29
CA GLU A 270 5.09 -17.71 23.30
C GLU A 270 4.96 -18.55 22.03
N VAL A 271 5.54 -18.08 20.93
CA VAL A 271 5.67 -18.81 19.66
C VAL A 271 7.14 -18.87 19.25
N PHE A 272 7.54 -19.96 18.57
CA PHE A 272 8.91 -20.13 18.15
C PHE A 272 9.29 -19.19 17.01
N ASP A 273 8.40 -19.04 16.04
CA ASP A 273 8.56 -18.15 14.89
C ASP A 273 7.18 -17.70 14.37
N ILE A 274 7.18 -16.72 13.50
CA ILE A 274 6.01 -16.21 12.78
C ILE A 274 6.42 -16.03 11.30
N SER A 275 5.59 -16.53 10.40
CA SER A 275 5.77 -16.34 8.96
C SER A 275 4.98 -15.13 8.45
N LEU A 276 5.68 -14.11 7.98
CA LEU A 276 5.08 -12.93 7.33
C LEU A 276 5.01 -13.18 5.82
N VAL A 277 3.82 -13.09 5.24
CA VAL A 277 3.60 -13.33 3.81
C VAL A 277 3.17 -12.03 3.14
N PRO A 278 4.07 -11.34 2.41
CA PRO A 278 3.70 -10.18 1.62
C PRO A 278 2.87 -10.62 0.41
N ILE A 279 1.72 -10.00 0.20
CA ILE A 279 0.84 -10.31 -0.95
C ILE A 279 0.64 -9.05 -1.77
N SER A 280 0.82 -9.17 -3.08
CA SER A 280 0.60 -8.09 -4.03
C SER A 280 -0.63 -8.37 -4.87
N ILE A 281 -1.63 -7.49 -4.79
CA ILE A 281 -2.83 -7.53 -5.62
C ILE A 281 -2.73 -6.38 -6.61
N SER A 282 -2.71 -6.70 -7.90
CA SER A 282 -2.58 -5.75 -9.00
C SER A 282 -3.80 -5.84 -9.91
N TYR A 283 -4.44 -4.71 -10.13
CA TYR A 283 -5.64 -4.58 -10.96
C TYR A 283 -5.29 -3.94 -12.31
N GLU A 284 -5.75 -4.51 -13.40
CA GLU A 284 -5.67 -3.86 -14.69
C GLU A 284 -6.59 -2.63 -14.72
N ARG A 285 -7.85 -2.80 -14.28
CA ARG A 285 -8.80 -1.72 -14.05
C ARG A 285 -9.42 -1.85 -12.65
N VAL A 286 -9.52 -0.73 -11.92
CA VAL A 286 -10.05 -0.69 -10.55
C VAL A 286 -11.53 -0.34 -10.57
N LEU A 287 -12.34 -1.08 -9.80
CA LEU A 287 -13.79 -0.90 -9.76
C LEU A 287 -14.21 0.50 -9.31
N GLU A 288 -13.42 1.13 -8.44
CA GLU A 288 -13.71 2.40 -7.79
C GLU A 288 -12.98 3.60 -8.40
N GLU A 289 -12.44 3.51 -9.64
CA GLU A 289 -11.56 4.53 -10.23
C GLU A 289 -12.12 5.96 -10.19
N SER A 290 -13.36 6.15 -10.62
CA SER A 290 -14.03 7.46 -10.59
C SER A 290 -14.29 7.93 -9.16
N LEU A 291 -14.78 7.05 -8.28
CA LEU A 291 -15.02 7.36 -6.88
C LEU A 291 -13.74 7.84 -6.17
N LEU A 292 -12.61 7.16 -6.43
CA LEU A 292 -11.32 7.52 -5.84
C LEU A 292 -10.87 8.93 -6.25
N ALA A 293 -11.00 9.27 -7.53
CA ALA A 293 -10.65 10.58 -8.05
C ALA A 293 -11.50 11.69 -7.40
N HIS A 294 -12.81 11.48 -7.29
CA HIS A 294 -13.71 12.43 -6.64
C HIS A 294 -13.45 12.58 -5.14
N GLU A 295 -13.14 11.47 -4.42
CA GLU A 295 -12.71 11.52 -3.02
C GLU A 295 -11.43 12.37 -2.84
N LEU A 296 -10.46 12.25 -3.75
CA LEU A 296 -9.22 13.05 -3.73
C LEU A 296 -9.51 14.55 -3.96
N LEU A 297 -10.51 14.87 -4.78
CA LEU A 297 -10.99 16.24 -4.99
C LEU A 297 -11.88 16.75 -3.84
N GLY A 298 -12.07 15.94 -2.78
CA GLY A 298 -12.83 16.31 -1.58
C GLY A 298 -14.33 16.23 -1.74
N VAL A 299 -14.84 15.53 -2.74
CA VAL A 299 -16.26 15.19 -2.83
C VAL A 299 -16.60 14.21 -1.72
N PRO A 300 -17.60 14.48 -0.87
CA PRO A 300 -17.97 13.56 0.20
C PRO A 300 -18.38 12.21 -0.37
N LYS A 301 -17.93 11.13 0.30
CA LYS A 301 -18.42 9.79 -0.01
C LYS A 301 -19.95 9.75 -0.02
N PRO A 302 -20.57 9.16 -1.06
CA PRO A 302 -21.99 8.84 -0.99
C PRO A 302 -22.26 8.00 0.26
N ARG A 303 -23.30 8.33 1.03
CA ARG A 303 -23.70 7.49 2.17
C ARG A 303 -24.02 6.08 1.66
N GLU A 304 -23.30 5.10 2.20
CA GLU A 304 -23.49 3.70 1.85
C GLU A 304 -24.88 3.26 2.35
N THR A 305 -25.82 3.21 1.43
CA THR A 305 -27.19 2.76 1.69
C THR A 305 -27.48 1.48 0.89
N THR A 306 -28.44 0.68 1.38
CA THR A 306 -28.91 -0.52 0.65
C THR A 306 -29.41 -0.20 -0.77
N GLY A 307 -29.92 1.02 -1.01
CA GLY A 307 -30.24 1.53 -2.35
C GLY A 307 -29.03 1.78 -3.24
N GLY A 308 -27.85 2.06 -2.66
CA GLY A 308 -26.57 2.16 -3.38
C GLY A 308 -26.11 0.81 -3.93
N LEU A 309 -26.39 -0.30 -3.22
CA LEU A 309 -26.13 -1.67 -3.70
C LEU A 309 -26.92 -2.03 -4.95
N LEU A 310 -28.15 -1.53 -5.10
CA LEU A 310 -28.96 -1.72 -6.31
C LEU A 310 -28.38 -0.91 -7.50
N LYS A 311 -27.81 0.28 -7.25
CA LYS A 311 -27.04 1.03 -8.27
C LYS A 311 -25.73 0.36 -8.63
N ALA A 312 -25.13 -0.40 -7.72
CA ALA A 312 -23.90 -1.20 -7.99
C ALA A 312 -24.15 -2.32 -9.03
N ARG A 313 -25.40 -2.60 -9.44
CA ARG A 313 -25.70 -3.54 -10.53
C ARG A 313 -25.09 -3.11 -11.86
N THR A 314 -24.90 -1.82 -12.09
CA THR A 314 -24.21 -1.32 -13.29
C THR A 314 -22.75 -1.73 -13.33
N VAL A 315 -22.07 -1.79 -12.17
CA VAL A 315 -20.68 -2.27 -12.02
C VAL A 315 -20.55 -3.71 -12.52
N LEU A 316 -21.56 -4.57 -12.31
CA LEU A 316 -21.54 -5.96 -12.77
C LEU A 316 -21.68 -6.12 -14.30
N ASN A 317 -21.95 -5.06 -15.04
CA ASN A 317 -22.07 -5.09 -16.50
C ASN A 317 -20.80 -4.60 -17.21
N ASP A 318 -19.79 -4.19 -16.43
CA ASP A 318 -18.54 -3.65 -16.93
C ASP A 318 -17.42 -4.69 -16.88
N ASP A 319 -16.39 -4.53 -17.72
CA ASP A 319 -15.19 -5.36 -17.72
C ASP A 319 -14.06 -4.63 -16.98
N TYR A 320 -13.40 -5.35 -16.08
CA TYR A 320 -12.27 -4.85 -15.30
C TYR A 320 -10.94 -5.50 -15.70
N GLY A 321 -10.94 -6.21 -16.83
CA GLY A 321 -9.74 -6.85 -17.35
C GLY A 321 -9.22 -7.95 -16.42
N CYS A 322 -7.92 -7.98 -16.23
CA CYS A 322 -7.26 -9.01 -15.43
C CYS A 322 -6.84 -8.51 -14.06
N MET A 323 -6.82 -9.44 -13.11
CA MET A 323 -6.25 -9.24 -11.79
C MET A 323 -5.07 -10.20 -11.60
N HIS A 324 -4.02 -9.74 -10.91
CA HIS A 324 -2.89 -10.58 -10.52
C HIS A 324 -2.75 -10.56 -9.01
N VAL A 325 -2.72 -11.75 -8.41
CA VAL A 325 -2.47 -11.95 -6.98
C VAL A 325 -1.17 -12.73 -6.84
N CYS A 326 -0.15 -12.08 -6.32
CA CYS A 326 1.16 -12.66 -6.12
C CYS A 326 1.41 -12.87 -4.62
N PHE A 327 1.46 -14.12 -4.18
CA PHE A 327 1.91 -14.49 -2.85
C PHE A 327 3.44 -14.47 -2.87
N GLY A 328 4.03 -13.60 -2.05
CA GLY A 328 5.47 -13.55 -1.88
C GLY A 328 5.98 -14.70 -1.02
N GLN A 329 7.30 -14.86 -1.02
CA GLN A 329 7.95 -15.86 -0.18
C GLN A 329 7.66 -15.55 1.29
N PRO A 330 7.25 -16.53 2.11
CA PRO A 330 7.09 -16.38 3.55
C PRO A 330 8.41 -15.98 4.22
N LEU A 331 8.36 -14.99 5.08
CA LEU A 331 9.52 -14.45 5.79
C LEU A 331 9.49 -14.87 7.25
N SER A 332 10.53 -15.55 7.70
CA SER A 332 10.72 -15.89 9.12
C SER A 332 11.08 -14.63 9.91
N VAL A 333 10.27 -14.28 10.91
CA VAL A 333 10.58 -13.16 11.82
C VAL A 333 11.86 -13.47 12.60
N ARG A 334 12.05 -14.71 13.01
CA ARG A 334 13.25 -15.16 13.72
C ARG A 334 14.52 -14.90 12.91
N ASP A 335 14.52 -15.27 11.62
CA ASP A 335 15.69 -15.11 10.76
C ASP A 335 15.96 -13.63 10.45
N LEU A 336 14.92 -12.83 10.22
CA LEU A 336 15.04 -11.41 9.96
C LEU A 336 15.60 -10.62 11.15
N LEU A 337 15.30 -11.05 12.38
CA LEU A 337 15.73 -10.39 13.61
C LEU A 337 16.97 -11.02 14.25
N LYS A 338 17.47 -12.14 13.70
CA LYS A 338 18.65 -12.84 14.20
C LYS A 338 19.87 -11.91 14.23
N GLY A 339 20.52 -11.84 15.39
CA GLY A 339 21.68 -10.97 15.60
C GLY A 339 21.39 -9.47 15.72
N LYS A 340 20.14 -9.04 15.49
CA LYS A 340 19.74 -7.63 15.58
C LYS A 340 19.02 -7.30 16.90
N ILE A 341 18.44 -8.30 17.56
CA ILE A 341 17.71 -8.14 18.83
C ILE A 341 18.20 -9.15 19.84
N ASN A 342 18.37 -8.70 21.08
CA ASN A 342 18.56 -9.59 22.21
C ASN A 342 17.18 -10.01 22.75
N LEU A 343 16.66 -11.15 22.27
CA LEU A 343 15.36 -11.67 22.70
C LEU A 343 15.31 -11.99 24.19
N ARG A 344 16.46 -12.27 24.85
CA ARG A 344 16.49 -12.63 26.27
C ARG A 344 15.89 -11.52 27.16
N GLN A 345 16.08 -10.25 26.80
CA GLN A 345 15.52 -9.13 27.58
C GLN A 345 13.99 -9.14 27.58
N TYR A 346 13.34 -9.61 26.51
CA TYR A 346 11.88 -9.68 26.40
C TYR A 346 11.33 -10.99 26.99
N ASN A 347 12.06 -12.09 26.87
CA ASN A 347 11.65 -13.36 27.44
C ASN A 347 11.66 -13.37 28.98
N LEU A 348 12.35 -12.41 29.61
CA LEU A 348 12.34 -12.19 31.05
C LEU A 348 11.13 -11.37 31.53
N VAL A 349 10.43 -10.68 30.63
CA VAL A 349 9.18 -9.97 31.00
C VAL A 349 8.10 -11.02 31.22
N PRO A 350 7.38 -10.98 32.37
CA PRO A 350 6.25 -11.88 32.60
C PRO A 350 5.25 -11.81 31.44
N ARG A 351 4.76 -12.97 31.00
CA ARG A 351 3.86 -13.05 29.84
C ARG A 351 2.57 -12.27 30.02
N ASP A 352 2.17 -12.12 31.26
CA ASP A 352 0.93 -11.46 31.68
C ASP A 352 1.04 -9.93 31.76
N LEU A 353 2.24 -9.37 31.61
CA LEU A 353 2.46 -7.93 31.66
C LEU A 353 2.54 -7.31 30.26
N PRO A 354 2.06 -6.07 30.09
CA PRO A 354 2.27 -5.31 28.87
C PRO A 354 3.76 -5.16 28.55
N MET A 355 4.15 -5.47 27.32
CA MET A 355 5.54 -5.33 26.89
C MET A 355 5.77 -3.94 26.31
N LYS A 356 6.83 -3.27 26.80
CA LYS A 356 7.32 -2.03 26.20
C LYS A 356 8.59 -2.34 25.38
N LEU A 357 8.50 -2.14 24.07
CA LEU A 357 9.67 -2.27 23.20
C LEU A 357 10.59 -1.04 23.41
N ASN A 358 11.90 -1.28 23.45
CA ASN A 358 12.87 -0.21 23.36
C ASN A 358 12.86 0.43 21.96
N LYS A 359 13.48 1.60 21.82
CA LYS A 359 13.48 2.36 20.56
C LYS A 359 14.09 1.58 19.41
N GLU A 360 15.20 0.88 19.65
CA GLU A 360 15.87 0.08 18.61
C GLU A 360 14.98 -1.04 18.06
N THR A 361 14.26 -1.73 18.94
CA THR A 361 13.30 -2.77 18.51
C THR A 361 12.11 -2.16 17.78
N GLN A 362 11.61 -1.00 18.22
CA GLN A 362 10.55 -0.27 17.49
C GLN A 362 11.00 0.14 16.10
N ASP A 363 12.22 0.63 15.95
CA ASP A 363 12.79 1.00 14.64
C ASP A 363 12.96 -0.23 13.73
N LEU A 364 13.34 -1.39 14.29
CA LEU A 364 13.39 -2.65 13.54
C LEU A 364 12.01 -3.13 13.11
N VAL A 365 11.00 -3.07 13.97
CA VAL A 365 9.60 -3.41 13.62
C VAL A 365 9.08 -2.47 12.50
N SER A 366 9.41 -1.18 12.59
CA SER A 366 9.12 -0.21 11.54
C SER A 366 9.83 -0.59 10.22
N GLY A 367 11.11 -0.94 10.30
CA GLY A 367 11.87 -1.42 9.14
C GLY A 367 11.25 -2.66 8.49
N LEU A 368 10.81 -3.64 9.29
CA LEU A 368 10.11 -4.83 8.78
C LEU A 368 8.81 -4.47 8.05
N ALA A 369 8.01 -3.57 8.63
CA ALA A 369 6.76 -3.14 8.00
C ALA A 369 6.98 -2.44 6.65
N HIS A 370 7.99 -1.55 6.57
CA HIS A 370 8.37 -0.92 5.30
C HIS A 370 8.93 -1.94 4.29
N MET A 371 9.71 -2.91 4.75
CA MET A 371 10.22 -3.99 3.91
C MET A 371 9.09 -4.82 3.29
N ILE A 372 8.04 -5.13 4.05
CA ILE A 372 6.85 -5.83 3.52
C ILE A 372 6.24 -5.05 2.36
N ILE A 373 6.06 -3.72 2.51
CA ILE A 373 5.52 -2.88 1.44
C ILE A 373 6.44 -2.89 0.21
N ARG A 374 7.76 -2.81 0.42
CA ARG A 374 8.72 -2.89 -0.68
C ARG A 374 8.65 -4.23 -1.42
N LEU A 375 8.44 -5.34 -0.71
CA LEU A 375 8.23 -6.65 -1.33
C LEU A 375 6.91 -6.74 -2.08
N GLN A 376 5.84 -6.11 -1.56
CA GLN A 376 4.58 -5.98 -2.29
C GLN A 376 4.77 -5.19 -3.59
N GLU A 377 5.49 -4.07 -3.57
CA GLU A 377 5.84 -3.27 -4.75
C GLU A 377 6.64 -4.09 -5.76
N ARG A 378 7.68 -4.80 -5.32
CA ARG A 378 8.52 -5.64 -6.16
C ARG A 378 7.74 -6.78 -6.84
N ASN A 379 6.73 -7.30 -6.14
CA ASN A 379 5.87 -8.38 -6.64
C ASN A 379 4.64 -7.88 -7.43
N ALA A 380 4.45 -6.58 -7.53
CA ALA A 380 3.36 -6.00 -8.30
C ALA A 380 3.50 -6.29 -9.80
N MET A 381 2.37 -6.62 -10.45
CA MET A 381 2.29 -6.82 -11.89
C MET A 381 1.78 -5.54 -12.54
N LEU A 382 2.58 -4.92 -13.40
CA LEU A 382 2.18 -3.76 -14.17
C LEU A 382 1.39 -4.19 -15.42
N SER A 383 0.31 -3.49 -15.70
CA SER A 383 -0.41 -3.61 -16.97
C SER A 383 0.18 -2.67 -18.01
N VAL A 384 -0.18 -2.90 -19.26
CA VAL A 384 0.14 -1.98 -20.38
C VAL A 384 -0.38 -0.58 -20.09
N TRP A 385 -1.58 -0.49 -19.51
CA TRP A 385 -2.22 0.77 -19.16
C TRP A 385 -1.42 1.58 -18.12
N ASN A 386 -0.79 0.92 -17.15
CA ASN A 386 0.06 1.63 -16.20
C ASN A 386 1.19 2.39 -16.90
N LEU A 387 1.80 1.80 -17.92
CA LEU A 387 2.88 2.44 -18.72
C LEU A 387 2.33 3.55 -19.62
N MET A 388 1.18 3.32 -20.26
CA MET A 388 0.50 4.33 -21.07
C MET A 388 0.13 5.55 -20.23
N ALA A 389 -0.38 5.35 -19.03
CA ALA A 389 -0.76 6.43 -18.10
C ALA A 389 0.42 7.34 -17.74
N VAL A 390 1.62 6.78 -17.56
CA VAL A 390 2.85 7.57 -17.33
C VAL A 390 3.11 8.54 -18.49
N ILE A 391 2.89 8.09 -19.72
CA ILE A 391 3.16 8.89 -20.94
C ILE A 391 2.03 9.90 -21.17
N LEU A 392 0.77 9.48 -21.01
CA LEU A 392 -0.40 10.35 -21.20
C LEU A 392 -0.38 11.56 -20.26
N LEU A 393 0.01 11.37 -19.00
CA LEU A 393 0.12 12.46 -18.03
C LEU A 393 1.20 13.50 -18.37
N GLN A 394 2.21 13.11 -19.16
CA GLN A 394 3.19 14.05 -19.70
C GLN A 394 2.73 14.72 -21.00
N ASN A 395 1.56 14.32 -21.55
CA ASN A 395 1.00 14.80 -22.81
C ASN A 395 -0.49 15.12 -22.67
N LEU A 396 -0.86 15.98 -21.73
CA LEU A 396 -2.26 16.29 -21.40
C LEU A 396 -3.07 16.89 -22.55
N GLN A 397 -2.42 17.46 -23.58
CA GLN A 397 -3.07 17.98 -24.79
C GLN A 397 -3.39 16.90 -25.83
N GLY A 398 -3.15 15.63 -25.47
CA GLY A 398 -3.31 14.49 -26.35
C GLY A 398 -2.02 14.12 -27.08
N ILE A 399 -1.89 12.86 -27.46
CA ILE A 399 -0.73 12.28 -28.12
C ILE A 399 -1.17 11.45 -29.32
N ASP A 400 -0.37 11.43 -30.37
CA ASP A 400 -0.55 10.53 -31.51
C ASP A 400 -0.42 9.06 -31.05
N LEU A 401 -1.27 8.16 -31.57
CA LEU A 401 -1.33 6.77 -31.17
C LEU A 401 -0.02 6.01 -31.48
N ASP A 402 0.59 6.28 -32.63
CA ASP A 402 1.85 5.63 -33.03
C ASP A 402 2.98 6.08 -32.08
N LEU A 403 3.04 7.37 -31.77
CA LEU A 403 4.01 7.91 -30.82
C LEU A 403 3.78 7.37 -29.40
N LEU A 404 2.52 7.26 -28.96
CA LEU A 404 2.18 6.62 -27.68
C LEU A 404 2.66 5.18 -27.64
N THR A 405 2.45 4.43 -28.74
CA THR A 405 2.90 3.04 -28.86
C THR A 405 4.43 2.93 -28.76
N GLN A 406 5.16 3.73 -29.53
CA GLN A 406 6.62 3.74 -29.49
C GLN A 406 7.16 4.05 -28.08
N LYS A 407 6.62 5.09 -27.43
CA LYS A 407 7.02 5.49 -26.08
C LYS A 407 6.65 4.42 -25.02
N THR A 408 5.51 3.75 -25.18
CA THR A 408 5.10 2.67 -24.26
C THR A 408 6.02 1.45 -24.38
N LEU A 409 6.41 1.07 -25.61
CA LEU A 409 7.37 -0.01 -25.83
C LEU A 409 8.78 0.34 -25.30
N TRP A 410 9.20 1.59 -25.44
CA TRP A 410 10.44 2.07 -24.85
C TRP A 410 10.38 2.02 -23.32
N LEU A 411 9.29 2.51 -22.74
CA LEU A 411 9.09 2.51 -21.28
C LEU A 411 9.00 1.08 -20.71
N ARG A 412 8.36 0.15 -21.44
CA ARG A 412 8.35 -1.27 -21.07
C ARG A 412 9.77 -1.82 -20.96
N ARG A 413 10.65 -1.54 -21.95
CA ARG A 413 12.05 -2.01 -21.92
C ARG A 413 12.81 -1.47 -20.71
N ILE A 414 12.63 -0.19 -20.38
CA ILE A 414 13.25 0.41 -19.19
C ILE A 414 12.68 -0.20 -17.91
N SER A 415 11.36 -0.35 -17.82
CA SER A 415 10.69 -0.95 -16.65
C SER A 415 11.21 -2.36 -16.35
N LEU A 416 11.35 -3.19 -17.39
CA LEU A 416 11.92 -4.54 -17.26
C LEU A 416 13.38 -4.51 -16.78
N ARG A 417 14.20 -3.59 -17.29
CA ARG A 417 15.58 -3.40 -16.80
C ARG A 417 15.65 -2.90 -15.37
N PHE A 418 14.64 -2.16 -14.92
CA PHE A 418 14.49 -1.73 -13.52
C PHE A 418 13.88 -2.81 -12.62
N GLY A 419 13.69 -4.05 -13.13
CA GLY A 419 13.21 -5.19 -12.38
C GLY A 419 11.68 -5.24 -12.21
N ALA A 420 10.93 -4.44 -12.96
CA ALA A 420 9.47 -4.51 -12.95
C ALA A 420 8.96 -5.78 -13.61
N ARG A 421 7.82 -6.28 -13.13
CA ARG A 421 7.04 -7.30 -13.82
C ARG A 421 5.98 -6.62 -14.67
N VAL A 422 5.98 -6.87 -15.95
CA VAL A 422 5.04 -6.25 -16.90
C VAL A 422 4.28 -7.33 -17.64
N ARG A 423 2.96 -7.33 -17.50
CA ARG A 423 2.12 -8.20 -18.31
C ARG A 423 2.00 -7.66 -19.72
N TRP A 424 2.49 -8.43 -20.67
CA TRP A 424 2.37 -8.14 -22.10
C TRP A 424 1.91 -9.40 -22.84
N PRO A 425 0.67 -9.46 -23.37
CA PRO A 425 0.16 -10.65 -24.05
C PRO A 425 1.01 -11.03 -25.26
N LYS A 426 1.69 -12.18 -25.22
CA LYS A 426 2.64 -12.64 -26.27
C LYS A 426 1.94 -13.07 -27.57
N HIS A 427 0.65 -13.37 -27.52
CA HIS A 427 -0.13 -13.85 -28.67
C HIS A 427 -0.78 -12.74 -29.48
N LEU A 428 -0.68 -11.49 -29.04
CA LEU A 428 -1.21 -10.30 -29.70
C LEU A 428 -0.07 -9.45 -30.23
N SER A 429 -0.31 -8.76 -31.35
CA SER A 429 0.59 -7.72 -31.83
C SER A 429 0.60 -6.50 -30.88
N ASP A 430 1.66 -5.72 -30.89
CA ASP A 430 1.75 -4.53 -30.05
C ASP A 430 0.57 -3.57 -30.27
N SER A 431 0.11 -3.43 -31.53
CA SER A 431 -1.06 -2.61 -31.86
C SER A 431 -2.36 -3.14 -31.24
N GLU A 432 -2.57 -4.47 -31.25
CA GLU A 432 -3.74 -5.10 -30.62
C GLU A 432 -3.70 -4.95 -29.10
N VAL A 433 -2.52 -5.10 -28.50
CA VAL A 433 -2.32 -4.88 -27.06
C VAL A 433 -2.66 -3.44 -26.65
N MET A 434 -2.19 -2.47 -27.43
CA MET A 434 -2.50 -1.05 -27.18
C MET A 434 -3.99 -0.77 -27.35
N SER A 435 -4.60 -1.25 -28.42
CA SER A 435 -6.03 -1.05 -28.72
C SER A 435 -6.92 -1.70 -27.64
N SER A 436 -6.62 -2.93 -27.22
CA SER A 436 -7.31 -3.61 -26.11
C SER A 436 -7.26 -2.80 -24.83
N SER A 437 -6.07 -2.27 -24.48
CA SER A 437 -5.88 -1.47 -23.29
C SER A 437 -6.67 -0.17 -23.32
N LEU A 438 -6.69 0.55 -24.47
CA LEU A 438 -7.50 1.75 -24.65
C LEU A 438 -9.00 1.45 -24.56
N THR A 439 -9.44 0.34 -25.13
CA THR A 439 -10.84 -0.09 -25.08
C THR A 439 -11.30 -0.41 -23.66
N LEU A 440 -10.46 -1.09 -22.86
CA LEU A 440 -10.77 -1.41 -21.46
C LEU A 440 -10.93 -0.15 -20.61
N HIS A 441 -10.11 0.87 -20.87
CA HIS A 441 -10.07 2.12 -20.09
C HIS A 441 -10.87 3.28 -20.73
N TYR A 442 -11.94 2.97 -21.43
CA TYR A 442 -12.80 3.94 -22.14
C TYR A 442 -13.35 5.05 -21.21
N SER A 443 -13.44 4.80 -19.90
CA SER A 443 -13.85 5.78 -18.90
C SER A 443 -12.79 6.85 -18.62
N VAL A 444 -11.53 6.58 -18.93
CA VAL A 444 -10.38 7.46 -18.66
C VAL A 444 -9.83 8.07 -19.92
N VAL A 445 -9.89 7.34 -21.04
CA VAL A 445 -9.23 7.72 -22.30
C VAL A 445 -10.11 7.43 -23.51
N ARG A 446 -9.95 8.24 -24.54
CA ARG A 446 -10.55 8.03 -25.87
C ARG A 446 -9.53 8.26 -26.97
N CYS A 447 -9.70 7.57 -28.08
CA CYS A 447 -8.93 7.76 -29.30
C CYS A 447 -9.83 8.34 -30.40
N GLU A 448 -9.48 9.51 -30.91
CA GLU A 448 -10.20 10.17 -31.99
C GLU A 448 -9.21 10.57 -33.08
N ARG A 449 -9.46 10.13 -34.31
CA ARG A 449 -8.64 10.45 -35.51
C ARG A 449 -7.13 10.18 -35.29
N GLY A 450 -6.79 9.06 -34.67
CA GLY A 450 -5.41 8.66 -34.39
C GLY A 450 -4.74 9.40 -33.23
N ARG A 451 -5.47 10.25 -32.49
CA ARG A 451 -4.96 10.90 -31.28
C ARG A 451 -5.69 10.42 -30.02
N VAL A 452 -4.94 10.26 -28.96
CA VAL A 452 -5.42 9.75 -27.66
C VAL A 452 -5.48 10.90 -26.66
N PHE A 453 -6.65 11.06 -26.00
CA PHE A 453 -6.94 12.12 -25.04
C PHE A 453 -7.55 11.55 -23.77
N LEU A 454 -7.38 12.24 -22.65
CA LEU A 454 -8.14 11.95 -21.43
C LEU A 454 -9.62 12.35 -21.60
N VAL A 455 -10.52 11.53 -21.07
CA VAL A 455 -11.96 11.77 -21.08
C VAL A 455 -12.32 12.70 -19.93
N GLU A 456 -12.99 13.80 -20.24
CA GLU A 456 -13.60 14.69 -19.25
C GLU A 456 -15.10 14.39 -19.16
N GLU A 457 -15.66 14.32 -17.93
CA GLU A 457 -17.09 14.10 -17.74
C GLU A 457 -17.90 15.26 -18.35
N VAL A 458 -18.87 14.91 -19.19
CA VAL A 458 -19.77 15.90 -19.80
C VAL A 458 -21.04 16.02 -18.96
N GLY A 459 -21.22 17.15 -18.26
CA GLY A 459 -22.45 17.46 -17.53
C GLY A 459 -23.40 18.37 -18.34
N PRO A 460 -24.70 18.40 -18.02
CA PRO A 460 -25.65 19.28 -18.66
C PRO A 460 -25.45 20.74 -18.23
N GLY A 461 -25.36 21.66 -19.18
CA GLY A 461 -25.37 23.11 -18.95
C GLY A 461 -24.07 23.85 -19.29
N PRO A 462 -24.08 25.19 -19.19
CA PRO A 462 -22.87 25.98 -19.43
C PRO A 462 -21.81 25.70 -18.35
N VAL A 463 -20.59 25.42 -18.80
CA VAL A 463 -19.47 25.05 -17.94
C VAL A 463 -18.76 26.31 -17.45
N THR A 464 -18.69 26.52 -16.14
CA THR A 464 -17.83 27.58 -15.57
C THR A 464 -16.36 27.19 -15.67
N GLN A 465 -15.44 28.17 -15.57
CA GLN A 465 -14.00 27.87 -15.56
C GLN A 465 -13.61 26.93 -14.41
N GLU A 466 -14.17 27.10 -13.23
CA GLU A 466 -13.94 26.25 -12.07
C GLU A 466 -14.42 24.81 -12.33
N GLU A 467 -15.61 24.66 -12.92
CA GLU A 467 -16.17 23.36 -13.29
C GLU A 467 -15.29 22.67 -14.34
N SER A 468 -14.78 23.40 -15.34
CA SER A 468 -13.88 22.88 -16.35
C SER A 468 -12.58 22.36 -15.71
N VAL A 469 -11.97 23.15 -14.81
CA VAL A 469 -10.77 22.72 -14.07
C VAL A 469 -11.06 21.50 -13.21
N PHE A 470 -12.22 21.45 -12.55
CA PHE A 470 -12.60 20.30 -11.71
C PHE A 470 -12.75 19.02 -12.52
N ARG A 471 -13.45 19.05 -13.67
CA ARG A 471 -13.61 17.89 -14.58
C ARG A 471 -12.27 17.43 -15.12
N ARG A 472 -11.42 18.36 -15.53
CA ARG A 472 -10.06 18.06 -15.99
C ARG A 472 -9.24 17.43 -14.87
N ALA A 473 -9.33 17.94 -13.65
CA ALA A 473 -8.65 17.37 -12.48
C ALA A 473 -9.12 15.95 -12.18
N ALA A 474 -10.43 15.66 -12.29
CA ALA A 474 -10.97 14.32 -12.10
C ALA A 474 -10.37 13.34 -13.14
N ALA A 475 -10.36 13.71 -14.42
CA ALA A 475 -9.76 12.91 -15.49
C ALA A 475 -8.27 12.66 -15.28
N VAL A 476 -7.52 13.70 -14.90
CA VAL A 476 -6.08 13.58 -14.61
C VAL A 476 -5.85 12.68 -13.39
N LEU A 477 -6.60 12.82 -12.30
CA LEU A 477 -6.45 12.00 -11.10
C LEU A 477 -6.83 10.53 -11.34
N MET A 478 -7.82 10.25 -12.19
CA MET A 478 -8.13 8.87 -12.62
C MET A 478 -6.93 8.26 -13.36
N CYS A 479 -6.37 8.96 -14.35
CA CYS A 479 -5.18 8.50 -15.07
C CYS A 479 -3.96 8.40 -14.14
N ALA A 480 -3.76 9.37 -13.25
CA ALA A 480 -2.66 9.39 -12.29
C ALA A 480 -2.69 8.21 -11.32
N SER A 481 -3.86 7.70 -10.97
CA SER A 481 -3.98 6.52 -10.12
C SER A 481 -3.31 5.29 -10.76
N TYR A 482 -3.42 5.14 -12.07
CA TYR A 482 -2.76 4.05 -12.80
C TYR A 482 -1.25 4.28 -12.99
N ARG A 483 -0.80 5.52 -13.26
CA ARG A 483 0.62 5.88 -13.23
C ARG A 483 1.22 5.55 -11.85
N ASN A 484 0.48 5.81 -10.79
CA ASN A 484 0.93 5.60 -9.41
C ASN A 484 1.17 4.12 -9.07
N GLN A 485 0.51 3.19 -9.74
CA GLN A 485 0.81 1.76 -9.60
C GLN A 485 2.21 1.41 -10.13
N ALA A 486 2.75 2.18 -11.08
CA ALA A 486 4.08 1.98 -11.65
C ALA A 486 5.17 2.85 -11.01
N VAL A 487 4.80 3.87 -10.22
CA VAL A 487 5.75 4.89 -9.74
C VAL A 487 6.90 4.30 -8.92
N HIS A 488 6.65 3.23 -8.16
CA HIS A 488 7.65 2.57 -7.32
C HIS A 488 8.86 2.04 -8.13
N VAL A 489 8.65 1.64 -9.39
CA VAL A 489 9.71 1.16 -10.31
C VAL A 489 10.70 2.29 -10.62
N PHE A 490 10.18 3.50 -10.77
CA PHE A 490 10.96 4.67 -11.21
C PHE A 490 11.43 5.55 -10.05
N THR A 491 10.93 5.35 -8.83
CA THR A 491 11.16 6.25 -7.70
C THR A 491 12.64 6.53 -7.45
N ARG A 492 13.48 5.49 -7.30
CA ARG A 492 14.90 5.67 -6.98
C ARG A 492 15.68 6.32 -8.11
N PRO A 493 15.63 5.80 -9.36
CA PRO A 493 16.33 6.43 -10.46
C PRO A 493 15.80 7.84 -10.77
N ALA A 494 14.50 8.11 -10.60
CA ALA A 494 13.94 9.45 -10.78
C ALA A 494 14.43 10.43 -9.70
N MET A 495 14.54 9.98 -8.44
CA MET A 495 15.09 10.82 -7.37
C MET A 495 16.57 11.14 -7.60
N VAL A 496 17.37 10.17 -8.09
CA VAL A 496 18.76 10.44 -8.49
C VAL A 496 18.78 11.45 -9.65
N ALA A 497 17.91 11.29 -10.65
CA ALA A 497 17.83 12.23 -11.78
C ALA A 497 17.45 13.67 -11.34
N VAL A 498 16.52 13.80 -10.39
CA VAL A 498 16.17 15.11 -9.79
C VAL A 498 17.36 15.66 -8.97
N ALA A 499 17.99 14.82 -8.15
CA ALA A 499 19.13 15.22 -7.33
C ALA A 499 20.31 15.70 -8.19
N MET A 500 20.65 15.00 -9.26
CA MET A 500 21.69 15.42 -10.22
C MET A 500 21.40 16.79 -10.85
N ALA A 501 20.12 17.09 -11.12
CA ALA A 501 19.74 18.37 -11.73
C ALA A 501 19.73 19.55 -10.75
N LYS A 502 19.68 19.27 -9.45
CA LYS A 502 19.52 20.26 -8.38
C LYS A 502 20.75 20.34 -7.47
N ALA A 503 21.67 19.38 -7.53
CA ALA A 503 22.91 19.43 -6.77
C ALA A 503 23.80 20.57 -7.22
N VAL A 504 24.57 21.13 -6.28
CA VAL A 504 25.49 22.25 -6.54
C VAL A 504 26.60 21.86 -7.51
N SER A 505 26.99 20.60 -7.51
CA SER A 505 28.00 20.05 -8.42
C SER A 505 27.69 18.60 -8.81
N SER A 506 28.43 18.07 -9.78
CA SER A 506 28.37 16.68 -10.20
C SER A 506 29.05 15.69 -9.23
N ARG A 507 29.56 16.17 -8.09
CA ARG A 507 30.17 15.31 -7.08
C ARG A 507 29.16 14.37 -6.47
N THR A 508 29.55 13.12 -6.30
CA THR A 508 28.69 12.07 -5.72
C THR A 508 28.12 12.49 -4.36
N ASP A 509 28.91 13.13 -3.50
CA ASP A 509 28.46 13.61 -2.18
C ASP A 509 27.37 14.67 -2.28
N ASP A 510 27.50 15.64 -3.19
CA ASP A 510 26.52 16.71 -3.37
C ASP A 510 25.19 16.17 -3.90
N VAL A 511 25.27 15.24 -4.85
CA VAL A 511 24.08 14.55 -5.39
C VAL A 511 23.42 13.70 -4.29
N PHE A 512 24.20 12.97 -3.49
CA PHE A 512 23.67 12.17 -2.38
C PHE A 512 23.02 13.05 -1.30
N HIS A 513 23.58 14.18 -0.95
CA HIS A 513 22.98 15.11 0.01
C HIS A 513 21.61 15.59 -0.47
N HIS A 514 21.50 15.96 -1.75
CA HIS A 514 20.21 16.37 -2.30
C HIS A 514 19.23 15.20 -2.40
N PHE A 515 19.69 14.00 -2.76
CA PHE A 515 18.88 12.78 -2.73
C PHE A 515 18.31 12.51 -1.33
N LYS A 516 19.13 12.61 -0.29
CA LYS A 516 18.71 12.43 1.10
C LYS A 516 17.66 13.47 1.51
N PHE A 517 17.81 14.72 1.09
CA PHE A 517 16.80 15.76 1.30
C PHE A 517 15.45 15.39 0.62
N LEU A 518 15.48 14.94 -0.64
CA LEU A 518 14.27 14.50 -1.36
C LEU A 518 13.63 13.29 -0.68
N LEU A 519 14.43 12.34 -0.21
CA LEU A 519 13.95 11.16 0.52
C LEU A 519 13.22 11.57 1.79
N GLU A 520 13.76 12.50 2.57
CA GLU A 520 13.11 13.02 3.77
C GLU A 520 11.81 13.77 3.41
N LEU A 521 11.85 14.62 2.38
CA LEU A 521 10.70 15.39 1.93
C LEU A 521 9.55 14.49 1.46
N PHE A 522 9.84 13.48 0.62
CA PHE A 522 8.83 12.61 0.00
C PHE A 522 8.51 11.32 0.77
N SER A 523 9.01 11.14 1.99
CA SER A 523 8.80 9.89 2.75
C SER A 523 7.34 9.61 3.15
N ASN A 524 6.39 10.55 2.95
CA ASN A 524 4.96 10.30 3.04
C ASN A 524 4.31 10.03 1.67
N GLU A 525 4.99 10.37 0.57
CA GLU A 525 4.51 10.12 -0.79
C GLU A 525 4.99 8.80 -1.35
N LEU A 526 6.20 8.39 -0.99
CA LEU A 526 6.91 7.24 -1.52
C LEU A 526 7.46 6.42 -0.35
N VAL A 527 7.45 5.10 -0.47
CA VAL A 527 7.85 4.21 0.62
C VAL A 527 9.34 3.91 0.56
N PHE A 528 10.04 4.26 1.63
CA PHE A 528 11.46 3.95 1.84
C PHE A 528 11.64 3.25 3.17
N ILE A 529 12.63 2.36 3.25
CA ILE A 529 12.96 1.72 4.52
C ILE A 529 13.78 2.69 5.36
N PRO A 530 13.34 3.01 6.59
CA PRO A 530 14.08 3.92 7.45
C PRO A 530 15.54 3.51 7.63
N GLY A 531 16.45 4.47 7.54
CA GLY A 531 17.89 4.23 7.72
C GLY A 531 18.63 3.70 6.50
N GLN A 532 17.95 3.44 5.35
CA GLN A 532 18.55 2.85 4.16
C GLN A 532 18.80 3.86 3.01
N ALA A 533 18.98 5.12 3.31
CA ALA A 533 19.19 6.16 2.30
C ALA A 533 20.38 5.89 1.36
N VAL A 534 21.46 5.30 1.88
CA VAL A 534 22.64 4.93 1.06
C VAL A 534 22.28 3.82 0.09
N GLN A 535 21.61 2.77 0.56
CA GLN A 535 21.19 1.63 -0.27
C GLN A 535 20.21 2.08 -1.37
N ASP A 536 19.23 2.93 -1.02
CA ASP A 536 18.28 3.49 -1.99
C ASP A 536 18.98 4.34 -3.06
N PHE A 537 20.02 5.10 -2.68
CA PHE A 537 20.83 5.88 -3.60
C PHE A 537 21.67 4.97 -4.53
N GLU A 538 22.34 3.98 -3.94
CA GLU A 538 23.13 2.98 -4.69
C GLU A 538 22.25 2.21 -5.69
N GLU A 539 21.07 1.76 -5.27
CA GLU A 539 20.10 1.11 -6.14
C GLU A 539 19.71 2.02 -7.31
N GLY A 540 19.37 3.29 -7.03
CA GLY A 540 19.00 4.26 -8.07
C GLY A 540 20.12 4.53 -9.08
N CYS A 541 21.36 4.73 -8.60
CA CYS A 541 22.53 4.90 -9.45
C CYS A 541 22.85 3.64 -10.26
N GLY A 542 22.79 2.46 -9.63
CA GLY A 542 23.03 1.18 -10.28
C GLY A 542 22.07 0.92 -11.44
N LEU A 543 20.77 1.18 -11.25
CA LEU A 543 19.75 1.05 -12.28
C LEU A 543 20.04 1.99 -13.49
N LEU A 544 20.41 3.23 -13.23
CA LEU A 544 20.76 4.18 -14.29
C LEU A 544 22.04 3.78 -15.03
N GLN A 545 23.05 3.25 -14.33
CA GLN A 545 24.28 2.74 -14.95
C GLN A 545 24.01 1.50 -15.84
N GLN A 546 23.23 0.54 -15.34
CA GLN A 546 22.85 -0.66 -16.10
C GLN A 546 22.10 -0.32 -17.40
N CYS A 547 21.33 0.77 -17.39
CA CYS A 547 20.66 1.27 -18.58
C CYS A 547 21.55 2.14 -19.48
N GLY A 548 22.79 2.40 -19.10
CA GLY A 548 23.71 3.24 -19.86
C GLY A 548 23.34 4.73 -19.85
N VAL A 549 22.60 5.18 -18.83
CA VAL A 549 22.11 6.57 -18.69
C VAL A 549 23.14 7.47 -18.04
N ILE A 550 23.87 6.94 -17.06
CA ILE A 550 24.93 7.68 -16.35
C ILE A 550 26.24 6.91 -16.31
N ASP A 551 27.33 7.67 -16.20
CA ASP A 551 28.63 7.20 -15.76
C ASP A 551 28.85 7.66 -14.33
N ARG A 552 29.32 6.78 -13.48
CA ARG A 552 29.64 7.05 -12.10
C ARG A 552 31.07 6.63 -11.79
N SER A 553 31.80 7.54 -11.16
CA SER A 553 33.05 7.26 -10.44
C SER A 553 32.84 7.51 -8.96
N ASP A 554 33.82 7.17 -8.13
CA ASP A 554 33.77 7.45 -6.69
C ASP A 554 33.58 8.95 -6.39
N ALA A 555 34.05 9.83 -7.27
CA ALA A 555 34.01 11.27 -7.09
C ALA A 555 32.82 11.97 -7.77
N GLU A 556 32.36 11.47 -8.92
CA GLU A 556 31.41 12.20 -9.77
C GLU A 556 30.39 11.29 -10.45
N ILE A 557 29.21 11.86 -10.71
CA ILE A 557 28.13 11.26 -11.50
C ILE A 557 27.87 12.15 -12.70
N ARG A 558 27.94 11.59 -13.91
CA ARG A 558 27.70 12.33 -15.17
C ARG A 558 26.68 11.61 -16.04
N VAL A 559 25.87 12.39 -16.76
CA VAL A 559 24.96 11.82 -17.77
C VAL A 559 25.76 11.44 -18.99
N ARG A 560 25.53 10.22 -19.50
CA ARG A 560 26.13 9.75 -20.78
C ARG A 560 25.51 10.43 -22.00
N ASP A 561 26.25 10.46 -23.05
CA ASP A 561 25.70 10.81 -24.37
C ASP A 561 24.55 9.86 -24.73
N GLY A 562 23.36 10.40 -25.00
CA GLY A 562 22.14 9.64 -25.22
C GLY A 562 21.32 9.30 -23.95
N GLY A 563 21.85 9.55 -22.74
CA GLY A 563 21.12 9.35 -21.47
C GLY A 563 20.16 10.50 -21.11
N GLN A 564 20.34 11.65 -21.74
CA GLN A 564 19.63 12.89 -21.39
C GLN A 564 18.10 12.75 -21.49
N GLU A 565 17.59 12.10 -22.53
CA GLU A 565 16.15 11.89 -22.71
C GLU A 565 15.54 11.09 -21.55
N THR A 566 16.23 10.03 -21.12
CA THR A 566 15.81 9.22 -19.97
C THR A 566 15.82 10.03 -18.65
N ILE A 567 16.84 10.86 -18.44
CA ILE A 567 16.89 11.74 -17.24
C ILE A 567 15.72 12.72 -17.24
N VAL A 568 15.44 13.38 -18.37
CA VAL A 568 14.32 14.33 -18.49
C VAL A 568 12.99 13.61 -18.24
N PHE A 569 12.80 12.43 -18.81
CA PHE A 569 11.61 11.62 -18.61
C PHE A 569 11.42 11.21 -17.15
N LEU A 570 12.47 10.72 -16.49
CA LEU A 570 12.41 10.32 -15.08
C LEU A 570 12.10 11.50 -14.16
N ARG A 571 12.67 12.66 -14.42
CA ARG A 571 12.33 13.89 -13.67
C ARG A 571 10.86 14.27 -13.84
N ALA A 572 10.32 14.13 -15.05
CA ALA A 572 8.92 14.43 -15.34
C ALA A 572 7.94 13.53 -14.58
N ILE A 573 8.33 12.30 -14.21
CA ILE A 573 7.49 11.41 -13.35
C ILE A 573 7.27 12.02 -11.96
N LEU A 574 8.29 12.66 -11.37
CA LEU A 574 8.18 13.26 -10.04
C LEU A 574 7.71 14.73 -10.07
N GLN A 575 7.67 15.36 -11.23
CA GLN A 575 7.31 16.76 -11.38
C GLN A 575 5.95 17.13 -10.74
N PRO A 576 4.85 16.35 -10.87
CA PRO A 576 3.59 16.68 -10.25
C PRO A 576 3.67 16.73 -8.71
N PHE A 577 4.47 15.86 -8.10
CA PHE A 577 4.71 15.89 -6.66
C PHE A 577 5.52 17.13 -6.27
N ILE A 578 6.60 17.41 -6.97
CA ILE A 578 7.45 18.59 -6.73
C ILE A 578 6.61 19.88 -6.82
N GLU A 579 5.82 20.04 -7.89
CA GLU A 579 4.96 21.21 -8.09
C GLU A 579 3.90 21.34 -6.98
N GLY A 580 3.28 20.22 -6.56
CA GLY A 580 2.35 20.22 -5.44
C GLY A 580 2.96 20.73 -4.14
N TYR A 581 4.20 20.30 -3.82
CA TYR A 581 4.93 20.79 -2.67
C TYR A 581 5.25 22.29 -2.79
N GLN A 582 5.72 22.73 -3.94
CA GLN A 582 6.02 24.15 -4.22
C GLN A 582 4.80 25.04 -4.05
N VAL A 583 3.64 24.61 -4.55
CA VAL A 583 2.37 25.35 -4.45
C VAL A 583 1.93 25.49 -2.99
N VAL A 584 2.01 24.43 -2.20
CA VAL A 584 1.66 24.48 -0.77
C VAL A 584 2.63 25.38 -0.01
N PHE A 585 3.95 25.31 -0.30
CA PHE A 585 4.94 26.18 0.33
C PHE A 585 4.67 27.64 -0.01
N ARG A 586 4.34 27.95 -1.27
CA ARG A 586 3.95 29.29 -1.71
C ARG A 586 2.72 29.78 -0.93
N TYR A 587 1.67 28.97 -0.84
CA TYR A 587 0.46 29.30 -0.09
C TYR A 587 0.77 29.63 1.40
N LEU A 588 1.56 28.77 2.08
CA LEU A 588 1.90 28.96 3.48
C LEU A 588 2.80 30.20 3.73
N CYS A 589 3.61 30.60 2.75
CA CYS A 589 4.43 31.81 2.84
C CYS A 589 3.65 33.09 2.58
N GLU A 590 2.71 33.06 1.61
CA GLU A 590 1.88 34.20 1.21
C GLU A 590 0.70 34.46 2.18
N GLU A 591 0.16 33.39 2.82
CA GLU A 591 -0.93 33.52 3.78
C GLU A 591 -0.53 34.39 4.98
N SER A 592 -1.35 35.35 5.36
CA SER A 592 -1.07 36.30 6.44
C SER A 592 -1.09 35.63 7.83
N SER A 593 -1.95 34.64 8.03
CA SER A 593 -2.08 33.92 9.29
C SER A 593 -0.90 32.98 9.53
N GLN A 594 -0.35 33.02 10.75
CA GLN A 594 0.67 32.05 11.17
C GLN A 594 0.07 30.75 11.75
N THR A 595 -1.23 30.73 12.01
CA THR A 595 -1.93 29.57 12.56
C THR A 595 -3.15 29.24 11.71
N PHE A 596 -3.46 27.94 11.57
CA PHE A 596 -4.64 27.50 10.86
C PHE A 596 -5.18 26.16 11.42
N ARG A 597 -6.46 25.91 11.21
CA ARG A 597 -7.11 24.59 11.44
C ARG A 597 -7.16 23.81 10.12
N GLU A 598 -7.10 22.47 10.19
CA GLU A 598 -7.03 21.60 9.01
C GLU A 598 -8.16 21.85 7.99
N LYS A 599 -9.40 22.10 8.44
CA LYS A 599 -10.52 22.39 7.55
C LYS A 599 -10.33 23.71 6.78
N MET A 600 -9.85 24.75 7.47
CA MET A 600 -9.59 26.07 6.85
C MET A 600 -8.46 25.98 5.84
N PHE A 601 -7.38 25.26 6.18
CA PHE A 601 -6.30 24.98 5.24
C PHE A 601 -6.80 24.29 3.99
N SER A 602 -7.57 23.20 4.14
CA SER A 602 -8.07 22.41 3.00
C SER A 602 -8.97 23.23 2.04
N SER A 603 -9.77 24.14 2.56
CA SER A 603 -10.60 25.02 1.70
C SER A 603 -9.77 26.14 1.07
N GLY A 604 -8.88 26.78 1.84
CA GLY A 604 -8.03 27.87 1.37
C GLY A 604 -7.04 27.44 0.30
N ILE A 605 -6.33 26.33 0.53
CA ILE A 605 -5.36 25.80 -0.45
C ILE A 605 -6.06 25.35 -1.75
N ARG A 606 -7.27 24.77 -1.67
CA ARG A 606 -8.02 24.40 -2.86
C ARG A 606 -8.39 25.63 -3.69
N SER A 607 -8.91 26.69 -3.06
CA SER A 607 -9.23 27.95 -3.76
C SER A 607 -7.99 28.59 -4.36
N PHE A 608 -6.85 28.53 -3.67
CA PHE A 608 -5.58 29.05 -4.18
C PHE A 608 -5.10 28.26 -5.40
N ILE A 609 -5.08 26.93 -5.34
CA ILE A 609 -4.69 26.06 -6.47
C ILE A 609 -5.63 26.28 -7.66
N MET A 610 -6.96 26.38 -7.42
CA MET A 610 -7.93 26.61 -8.47
C MET A 610 -7.64 27.92 -9.24
N LYS A 611 -7.31 29.01 -8.53
CA LYS A 611 -6.90 30.27 -9.15
C LYS A 611 -5.65 30.12 -10.01
N LEU A 612 -4.63 29.42 -9.50
CA LEU A 612 -3.37 29.19 -10.23
C LEU A 612 -3.55 28.33 -11.48
N LEU A 613 -4.47 27.35 -11.45
CA LEU A 613 -4.80 26.54 -12.62
C LEU A 613 -5.57 27.35 -13.67
N ILE A 614 -6.52 28.21 -13.25
CA ILE A 614 -7.28 29.09 -14.14
C ILE A 614 -6.38 30.13 -14.80
N SER A 615 -5.43 30.71 -14.03
CA SER A 615 -4.46 31.69 -14.59
C SER A 615 -3.38 31.03 -15.46
N GLY A 616 -3.20 29.71 -15.38
CA GLY A 616 -2.15 28.99 -16.08
C GLY A 616 -0.77 29.07 -15.42
N ASP A 617 -0.69 29.57 -14.18
CA ASP A 617 0.57 29.66 -13.41
C ASP A 617 1.13 28.28 -13.03
N ILE A 618 0.26 27.27 -12.92
CA ILE A 618 0.60 25.86 -12.70
C ILE A 618 -0.11 24.97 -13.73
N GLN A 619 0.48 23.80 -13.98
CA GLN A 619 -0.06 22.86 -14.96
C GLN A 619 -0.49 21.52 -14.32
N SER A 620 -0.05 21.22 -13.10
CA SER A 620 -0.37 19.97 -12.44
C SER A 620 -1.73 20.04 -11.72
N TYR A 621 -2.74 19.42 -12.30
CA TYR A 621 -4.06 19.22 -11.66
C TYR A 621 -3.99 18.33 -10.43
N GLU A 622 -2.92 17.52 -10.28
CA GLU A 622 -2.69 16.66 -9.11
C GLU A 622 -2.49 17.46 -7.82
N CYS A 623 -2.14 18.75 -7.89
CA CYS A 623 -2.07 19.65 -6.73
C CYS A 623 -3.41 19.74 -5.97
N LEU A 624 -4.54 19.50 -6.64
CA LEU A 624 -5.88 19.47 -6.02
C LEU A 624 -6.11 18.19 -5.17
N SER A 625 -5.24 17.19 -5.25
CA SER A 625 -5.35 15.97 -4.46
C SER A 625 -5.25 16.22 -2.96
N SER A 626 -6.31 15.90 -2.23
CA SER A 626 -6.35 16.05 -0.76
C SER A 626 -5.32 15.17 -0.04
N ASP A 627 -4.91 14.04 -0.62
CA ASP A 627 -3.88 13.17 -0.05
C ASP A 627 -2.50 13.77 -0.23
N LEU A 628 -2.20 14.33 -1.39
CA LEU A 628 -0.96 15.06 -1.62
C LEU A 628 -0.80 16.20 -0.60
N GLN A 629 -1.84 17.02 -0.42
CA GLN A 629 -1.85 18.14 0.53
C GLN A 629 -1.60 17.66 1.98
N LYS A 630 -2.21 16.55 2.40
CA LYS A 630 -1.99 15.96 3.73
C LYS A 630 -0.56 15.44 3.91
N ASN A 631 -0.01 14.80 2.89
CA ASN A 631 1.37 14.30 2.91
C ASN A 631 2.38 15.44 3.02
N ILE A 632 2.12 16.57 2.36
CA ILE A 632 2.95 17.78 2.47
C ILE A 632 2.93 18.33 3.90
N LEU A 633 1.74 18.45 4.52
CA LEU A 633 1.65 18.89 5.91
C LEU A 633 2.40 17.94 6.85
N ALA A 634 2.29 16.63 6.64
CA ALA A 634 3.01 15.64 7.43
C ALA A 634 4.54 15.74 7.24
N ALA A 635 5.02 16.02 6.03
CA ALA A 635 6.42 16.26 5.75
C ALA A 635 6.93 17.53 6.48
N LEU A 636 6.18 18.63 6.41
CA LEU A 636 6.53 19.88 7.09
C LEU A 636 6.54 19.75 8.61
N LEU A 637 5.63 18.94 9.19
CA LEU A 637 5.64 18.61 10.62
C LEU A 637 6.93 17.86 11.00
N ARG A 638 7.32 16.85 10.23
CA ARG A 638 8.54 16.07 10.47
C ARG A 638 9.79 16.93 10.34
N MET A 639 9.82 17.85 9.37
CA MET A 639 10.92 18.78 9.14
C MET A 639 10.89 20.02 10.06
N ALA A 640 10.05 20.01 11.10
CA ALA A 640 9.87 21.10 12.08
C ALA A 640 9.53 22.48 11.45
N ALA A 641 8.99 22.50 10.24
CA ALA A 641 8.47 23.70 9.60
C ALA A 641 7.02 24.02 10.00
N LEU A 642 6.32 23.03 10.57
CA LEU A 642 5.02 23.17 11.23
C LEU A 642 5.11 22.61 12.66
N THR A 643 4.33 23.18 13.56
CA THR A 643 4.05 22.60 14.88
C THR A 643 2.55 22.38 15.03
N LYS A 644 2.17 21.28 15.68
CA LYS A 644 0.78 20.89 15.90
C LYS A 644 0.45 20.95 17.38
N THR A 645 -0.60 21.68 17.72
CA THR A 645 -1.15 21.80 19.09
C THR A 645 -2.62 21.38 19.08
N LYS A 646 -3.13 20.94 20.24
CA LYS A 646 -4.56 20.72 20.44
C LYS A 646 -5.16 21.93 21.17
N VAL A 647 -6.11 22.58 20.54
CA VAL A 647 -6.88 23.70 21.12
C VAL A 647 -8.37 23.36 20.95
N ASP A 648 -9.14 23.39 22.04
CA ASP A 648 -10.58 23.02 22.05
C ASP A 648 -10.87 21.69 21.35
N ASP A 649 -10.06 20.68 21.66
CA ASP A 649 -10.10 19.31 21.06
C ASP A 649 -9.92 19.27 19.52
N GLN A 650 -9.53 20.40 18.91
CA GLN A 650 -9.20 20.49 17.48
C GLN A 650 -7.70 20.67 17.27
N ASN A 651 -7.19 20.10 16.18
CA ASN A 651 -5.80 20.29 15.78
C ASN A 651 -5.61 21.68 15.18
N GLU A 652 -4.72 22.46 15.76
CA GLU A 652 -4.23 23.72 15.24
C GLU A 652 -2.76 23.58 14.81
N PHE A 653 -2.45 24.13 13.66
CA PHE A 653 -1.10 24.12 13.09
C PHE A 653 -0.53 25.53 13.11
N ARG A 654 0.74 25.65 13.58
CA ARG A 654 1.48 26.90 13.54
C ARG A 654 2.63 26.78 12.54
N VAL A 655 2.74 27.77 11.65
CA VAL A 655 3.71 27.81 10.55
C VAL A 655 4.98 28.54 10.95
N ASN A 656 6.11 27.90 10.72
CA ASN A 656 7.43 28.57 10.73
C ASN A 656 7.79 28.94 9.27
N LYS A 657 7.40 30.17 8.86
CA LYS A 657 7.59 30.63 7.47
C LYS A 657 9.05 30.62 7.02
N SER A 658 10.00 30.92 7.92
CA SER A 658 11.43 30.89 7.58
C SER A 658 11.93 29.46 7.32
N ALA A 659 11.41 28.48 8.06
CA ALA A 659 11.71 27.07 7.81
C ALA A 659 11.07 26.57 6.51
N VAL A 660 9.80 26.91 6.25
CA VAL A 660 9.13 26.59 4.97
C VAL A 660 9.91 27.17 3.79
N LYS A 661 10.34 28.44 3.89
CA LYS A 661 11.11 29.09 2.82
C LYS A 661 12.45 28.39 2.56
N ARG A 662 13.18 28.00 3.62
CA ARG A 662 14.43 27.24 3.47
C ARG A 662 14.21 25.92 2.73
N ILE A 663 13.16 25.16 3.10
CA ILE A 663 12.82 23.89 2.42
C ILE A 663 12.47 24.16 0.96
N TRP A 664 11.71 25.22 0.69
CA TRP A 664 11.33 25.62 -0.67
C TRP A 664 12.56 25.99 -1.52
N ASP A 665 13.48 26.79 -0.94
CA ASP A 665 14.73 27.17 -1.61
C ASP A 665 15.60 25.93 -1.91
N MET A 666 15.69 24.99 -0.99
CA MET A 666 16.39 23.70 -1.21
C MET A 666 15.75 22.88 -2.33
N LEU A 667 14.42 22.84 -2.43
CA LEU A 667 13.70 22.12 -3.49
C LEU A 667 13.89 22.78 -4.88
N ASN A 668 14.00 24.12 -4.92
CA ASN A 668 14.15 24.88 -6.17
C ASN A 668 15.59 24.97 -6.67
N ASN A 669 16.52 25.31 -5.77
CA ASN A 669 17.87 25.77 -6.12
C ASN A 669 18.98 24.76 -5.72
N GLY A 670 18.58 23.66 -5.07
CA GLY A 670 19.54 22.73 -4.50
C GLY A 670 20.07 23.16 -3.12
N TRP A 671 20.80 22.24 -2.50
CA TRP A 671 21.38 22.45 -1.18
C TRP A 671 22.65 23.31 -1.31
N THR A 672 22.64 24.51 -0.73
CA THR A 672 23.83 25.30 -0.52
C THR A 672 24.32 25.07 0.93
N PRO A 673 25.59 24.68 1.15
CA PRO A 673 26.13 24.61 2.50
C PRO A 673 25.92 25.94 3.20
N GLN A 674 25.18 25.99 4.31
CA GLN A 674 25.25 27.13 5.21
C GLN A 674 26.68 27.14 5.81
N ILE A 675 27.52 28.04 5.34
CA ILE A 675 28.73 28.41 6.05
C ILE A 675 28.21 28.95 7.38
N SER A 676 28.41 28.19 8.45
CA SER A 676 28.13 28.68 9.81
C SER A 676 29.04 29.86 10.05
N ILE A 677 28.48 31.08 10.12
CA ILE A 677 29.18 32.33 10.50
C ILE A 677 29.46 32.35 12.02
N ASP A 678 29.49 31.23 12.69
CA ASP A 678 29.78 31.11 14.13
C ASP A 678 31.18 30.56 14.42
N ALA A 679 32.17 30.91 13.60
CA ALA A 679 33.56 30.65 13.92
C ALA A 679 34.38 31.94 13.83
N ARG A 680 33.88 33.02 14.43
CA ARG A 680 34.65 34.20 14.78
C ARG A 680 33.90 35.00 15.88
N LEU A 681 34.07 34.56 17.08
CA LEU A 681 34.24 35.47 18.26
C LEU A 681 34.83 34.63 19.41
#